data_73a5db5a6bbf781ec99cea7bc2dca84f
#
_entry.id   73a5db5a6bbf781ec99cea7bc2dca84f
#
_cell.length_a   1.000
_cell.length_b   1.000
_cell.length_c   1.000
_cell.angle_alpha   90.00
_cell.angle_beta   90.00
_cell.angle_gamma   90.00
#
_symmetry.space_group_name_H-M   'P 1'
#
loop_
_entity.id
_entity.type
_entity.pdbx_description
1 polymer ?
#
loop_
_entity_poly.entity_id
_entity_poly.type
_entity_poly.pdbx_seq_one_letter_code
_entity_poly.pdbx_strand_id
1 'polypeptide(L)'
;MKKILTIFIFACICVCVAESVEEACERLRKLSWTAGVEAVPELIKAQSADPRVADMALYVFQRIRDAEADKLLVAAYPQIPAERHPMICEVLGKKHVVEACPVLKQALNEKGCASAAAIALGRIGTKEALDALTDFLSKAAQEARRDVLSGMVNCLAHLQPQDCAAASDVILAAEDALPHQKACAFAVRCEIRGDESITDIVEALRKGDEAMMNVIPKLLESKHIPNALAKVAAEWKTFPKNRAVVVFQMVGRTADKRYEDVLLNLMAVEKEHEQLRLSAVNALETCGTEKCVIPLATLATTTEHGCQSSRRVLTRMKSEPVGAIDAAMIVMAADEKRPAAVRAVLVGVLGQRHYRPSFPLLLNSVVDKDDAIRREAIAALSMIAVETDYPMVIDLLCKAQKSADRNRLASLAVTLGHQMKDGDATAKILLAAMAQGDTQVKISLIGVMGKLGLPTTLPDIVKALDSQEDAMKRAAILALTEWPTAEPLTALRQASRNENNNLALRVLALRGYAQLLALPSNRKIDETIAMYKEAMELATGVAEKVSIISGIGQLAHPEALKLVRTYLENNELKESASAAEQTILKNLKDNRVVALTASHGDGSMKLAIDGKRNSRWSIGKRQAGGEWFQIDMGIAKPLQVIDIDAGDEGEDFPGALDVMVSNDGKDWTKLMSMECSSRQYKIPMNGTYTRYVKLVLTKPRQRFWSICEMKVELTPLAE
;
A
#
# COMPACT_ATOMS: atom_id res chain seq x y z
N MET A 1 -100.92 13.66 -7.69
CA MET A 1 -100.21 13.04 -6.58
C MET A 1 -98.86 13.71 -6.48
N LYS A 2 -98.78 14.63 -5.56
CA LYS A 2 -97.65 15.56 -5.37
C LYS A 2 -96.64 14.95 -4.40
N LYS A 3 -95.40 14.86 -4.78
CA LYS A 3 -94.31 14.69 -3.85
C LYS A 3 -93.56 15.99 -3.70
N ILE A 4 -93.70 16.55 -2.53
CA ILE A 4 -92.99 17.74 -2.06
C ILE A 4 -91.55 17.36 -1.85
N LEU A 5 -90.63 17.98 -2.59
CA LEU A 5 -89.19 17.85 -2.44
C LEU A 5 -88.74 18.87 -1.41
N THR A 6 -88.49 18.43 -0.19
CA THR A 6 -87.85 19.23 0.86
C THR A 6 -86.39 19.37 0.57
N ILE A 7 -85.98 20.58 0.15
CA ILE A 7 -84.56 20.92 0.03
C ILE A 7 -84.02 21.22 1.42
N PHE A 8 -83.22 20.29 1.96
CA PHE A 8 -82.37 20.55 3.11
C PHE A 8 -81.11 21.29 2.59
N ILE A 9 -81.08 22.60 2.87
CA ILE A 9 -79.88 23.40 2.73
C ILE A 9 -79.02 23.01 3.95
N PHE A 10 -78.07 22.04 3.74
CA PHE A 10 -76.96 21.87 4.61
C PHE A 10 -75.97 23.01 4.34
N ALA A 11 -76.06 24.07 5.13
CA ALA A 11 -74.95 25.02 5.24
C ALA A 11 -73.76 24.28 5.79
N CYS A 12 -72.93 23.74 4.93
CA CYS A 12 -71.54 23.38 5.29
C CYS A 12 -70.83 24.67 5.67
N ILE A 13 -70.83 24.97 6.95
CA ILE A 13 -69.82 25.84 7.54
C ILE A 13 -68.49 25.07 7.36
N CYS A 14 -67.82 25.32 6.24
CA CYS A 14 -66.42 25.03 6.12
C CYS A 14 -65.72 25.91 7.19
N VAL A 15 -65.55 25.40 8.40
CA VAL A 15 -64.51 25.89 9.27
C VAL A 15 -63.21 25.62 8.53
N CYS A 16 -62.71 26.63 7.84
CA CYS A 16 -61.33 26.65 7.42
C CYS A 16 -60.52 26.64 8.71
N VAL A 17 -60.21 25.47 9.20
CA VAL A 17 -59.15 25.34 10.18
C VAL A 17 -57.91 25.88 9.50
N ALA A 18 -57.45 27.04 9.89
CA ALA A 18 -56.21 27.59 9.36
C ALA A 18 -55.13 26.55 9.63
N GLU A 19 -54.48 26.07 8.57
CA GLU A 19 -53.34 25.12 8.64
C GLU A 19 -52.33 25.66 9.64
N SER A 20 -51.91 24.84 10.59
CA SER A 20 -50.87 25.25 11.55
C SER A 20 -49.54 25.43 10.82
N VAL A 21 -48.64 26.22 11.41
CA VAL A 21 -47.30 26.43 10.85
C VAL A 21 -46.55 25.10 10.69
N GLU A 22 -46.71 24.18 11.64
CA GLU A 22 -46.11 22.84 11.62
C GLU A 22 -46.65 21.99 10.46
N GLU A 23 -47.95 22.01 10.23
CA GLU A 23 -48.58 21.27 9.12
C GLU A 23 -48.17 21.83 7.76
N ALA A 24 -48.11 23.17 7.63
CA ALA A 24 -47.64 23.85 6.42
C ALA A 24 -46.17 23.49 6.12
N CYS A 25 -45.30 23.50 7.12
CA CYS A 25 -43.91 23.10 6.96
C CYS A 25 -43.75 21.62 6.57
N GLU A 26 -44.53 20.72 7.18
CA GLU A 26 -44.48 19.29 6.84
C GLU A 26 -45.01 19.00 5.43
N ARG A 27 -46.04 19.70 5.00
CA ARG A 27 -46.57 19.62 3.64
C ARG A 27 -45.53 20.09 2.61
N LEU A 28 -44.90 21.23 2.85
CA LEU A 28 -43.83 21.75 1.99
C LEU A 28 -42.62 20.81 2.00
N ARG A 29 -42.26 20.25 3.14
CA ARG A 29 -41.17 19.27 3.26
C ARG A 29 -41.43 18.04 2.39
N LYS A 30 -42.67 17.53 2.35
CA LYS A 30 -43.01 16.42 1.45
C LYS A 30 -42.88 16.80 -0.01
N LEU A 31 -43.26 18.03 -0.38
CA LEU A 31 -43.09 18.56 -1.74
C LEU A 31 -41.62 18.64 -2.16
N SER A 32 -40.67 18.75 -1.22
CA SER A 32 -39.24 18.87 -1.57
C SER A 32 -38.65 17.72 -2.42
N TRP A 33 -39.35 16.61 -2.51
CA TRP A 33 -38.95 15.42 -3.29
C TRP A 33 -39.64 15.31 -4.65
N THR A 34 -40.78 15.96 -4.81
CA THR A 34 -41.64 15.78 -5.99
C THR A 34 -42.01 17.09 -6.68
N ALA A 35 -41.68 18.24 -6.07
CA ALA A 35 -42.10 19.55 -6.60
C ALA A 35 -41.42 19.85 -7.96
N GLY A 36 -42.22 20.21 -8.92
CA GLY A 36 -41.84 20.78 -10.21
C GLY A 36 -42.25 22.25 -10.32
N VAL A 37 -42.29 22.76 -11.56
CA VAL A 37 -42.69 24.17 -11.86
C VAL A 37 -44.08 24.50 -11.35
N GLU A 38 -44.99 23.54 -11.33
CA GLU A 38 -46.38 23.68 -10.86
C GLU A 38 -46.48 24.09 -9.39
N ALA A 39 -45.48 23.80 -8.57
CA ALA A 39 -45.44 24.17 -7.16
C ALA A 39 -44.98 25.62 -6.93
N VAL A 40 -44.36 26.27 -7.92
CA VAL A 40 -43.73 27.58 -7.76
C VAL A 40 -44.70 28.68 -7.32
N PRO A 41 -45.94 28.82 -7.84
CA PRO A 41 -46.90 29.83 -7.38
C PRO A 41 -47.21 29.71 -5.88
N GLU A 42 -47.34 28.47 -5.36
CA GLU A 42 -47.55 28.19 -3.94
C GLU A 42 -46.32 28.59 -3.11
N LEU A 43 -45.11 28.25 -3.57
CA LEU A 43 -43.87 28.58 -2.89
C LEU A 43 -43.62 30.10 -2.83
N ILE A 44 -44.03 30.86 -3.88
CA ILE A 44 -43.99 32.32 -3.90
C ILE A 44 -44.98 32.90 -2.89
N LYS A 45 -46.23 32.41 -2.89
CA LYS A 45 -47.24 32.85 -1.93
C LYS A 45 -46.80 32.60 -0.47
N ALA A 46 -46.13 31.50 -0.21
CA ALA A 46 -45.62 31.16 1.10
C ALA A 46 -44.55 32.16 1.64
N GLN A 47 -43.96 33.01 0.80
CA GLN A 47 -43.02 34.04 1.24
C GLN A 47 -43.69 35.14 2.09
N SER A 48 -44.99 35.30 2.03
CA SER A 48 -45.78 36.22 2.87
C SER A 48 -46.35 35.54 4.13
N ALA A 49 -46.05 34.27 4.37
CA ALA A 49 -46.51 33.52 5.54
C ALA A 49 -45.55 33.66 6.74
N ASP A 50 -45.80 32.85 7.79
CA ASP A 50 -44.87 32.74 8.91
C ASP A 50 -43.41 32.47 8.41
N PRO A 51 -42.38 33.08 9.00
CA PRO A 51 -41.00 32.93 8.55
C PRO A 51 -40.53 31.50 8.39
N ARG A 52 -40.98 30.58 9.25
CA ARG A 52 -40.63 29.13 9.17
C ARG A 52 -41.19 28.47 7.92
N VAL A 53 -42.42 28.84 7.56
CA VAL A 53 -43.09 28.36 6.33
C VAL A 53 -42.40 28.94 5.10
N ALA A 54 -42.07 30.22 5.14
CA ALA A 54 -41.34 30.90 4.06
C ALA A 54 -39.94 30.30 3.84
N ASP A 55 -39.21 29.99 4.91
CA ASP A 55 -37.88 29.35 4.80
C ASP A 55 -37.99 27.92 4.25
N MET A 56 -39.00 27.16 4.66
CA MET A 56 -39.26 25.83 4.12
C MET A 56 -39.61 25.90 2.62
N ALA A 57 -40.39 26.87 2.21
CA ALA A 57 -40.72 27.08 0.80
C ALA A 57 -39.45 27.39 -0.04
N LEU A 58 -38.55 28.22 0.48
CA LEU A 58 -37.25 28.48 -0.18
C LEU A 58 -36.36 27.21 -0.25
N TYR A 59 -36.38 26.41 0.79
CA TYR A 59 -35.69 25.11 0.78
C TYR A 59 -36.23 24.19 -0.31
N VAL A 60 -37.54 24.10 -0.47
CA VAL A 60 -38.17 23.34 -1.57
C VAL A 60 -37.77 23.92 -2.92
N PHE A 61 -37.82 25.25 -3.05
CA PHE A 61 -37.51 25.94 -4.31
C PHE A 61 -36.05 25.66 -4.75
N GLN A 62 -35.10 25.64 -3.84
CA GLN A 62 -33.70 25.32 -4.17
C GLN A 62 -33.51 23.93 -4.78
N ARG A 63 -34.42 22.98 -4.57
CA ARG A 63 -34.38 21.61 -5.08
C ARG A 63 -35.05 21.44 -6.46
N ILE A 64 -35.88 22.38 -6.87
CA ILE A 64 -36.47 22.35 -8.20
C ILE A 64 -35.40 22.67 -9.24
N ARG A 65 -35.12 21.72 -10.13
CA ARG A 65 -34.10 21.83 -11.19
C ARG A 65 -34.75 22.16 -12.54
N ASP A 66 -35.49 23.27 -12.59
CA ASP A 66 -36.19 23.70 -13.78
C ASP A 66 -35.98 25.20 -13.99
N ALA A 67 -35.47 25.60 -15.17
CA ALA A 67 -35.19 26.98 -15.51
C ALA A 67 -36.46 27.85 -15.55
N GLU A 68 -37.62 27.28 -15.87
CA GLU A 68 -38.90 28.03 -15.85
C GLU A 68 -39.31 28.38 -14.43
N ALA A 69 -39.05 27.49 -13.45
CA ALA A 69 -39.25 27.80 -12.03
C ALA A 69 -38.42 29.00 -11.60
N ASP A 70 -37.15 29.06 -12.05
CA ASP A 70 -36.25 30.16 -11.73
C ASP A 70 -36.72 31.48 -12.31
N LYS A 71 -37.20 31.50 -13.57
CA LYS A 71 -37.79 32.69 -14.18
C LYS A 71 -39.04 33.19 -13.45
N LEU A 72 -39.88 32.26 -13.00
CA LEU A 72 -41.08 32.61 -12.23
C LEU A 72 -40.71 33.27 -10.89
N LEU A 73 -39.66 32.79 -10.20
CA LEU A 73 -39.18 33.43 -8.96
C LEU A 73 -38.60 34.82 -9.22
N VAL A 74 -37.81 34.99 -10.30
CA VAL A 74 -37.27 36.29 -10.72
C VAL A 74 -38.41 37.27 -11.01
N ALA A 75 -39.43 36.86 -11.75
CA ALA A 75 -40.59 37.69 -12.07
C ALA A 75 -41.44 38.07 -10.83
N ALA A 76 -41.49 37.18 -9.82
CA ALA A 76 -42.24 37.40 -8.59
C ALA A 76 -41.47 38.28 -7.57
N TYR A 77 -40.17 38.50 -7.72
CA TYR A 77 -39.34 39.22 -6.77
C TYR A 77 -39.96 40.55 -6.29
N PRO A 78 -40.48 41.46 -7.14
CA PRO A 78 -41.08 42.73 -6.70
C PRO A 78 -42.36 42.58 -5.86
N GLN A 79 -42.99 41.40 -5.88
CA GLN A 79 -44.22 41.12 -5.15
C GLN A 79 -43.97 40.42 -3.81
N ILE A 80 -42.74 39.97 -3.54
CA ILE A 80 -42.34 39.33 -2.31
C ILE A 80 -42.05 40.42 -1.25
N PRO A 81 -42.40 40.21 0.05
CA PRO A 81 -42.07 41.15 1.11
C PRO A 81 -40.57 41.49 1.17
N ALA A 82 -40.25 42.78 1.31
CA ALA A 82 -38.86 43.26 1.27
C ALA A 82 -37.93 42.63 2.29
N GLU A 83 -38.43 42.23 3.47
CA GLU A 83 -37.70 41.50 4.48
C GLU A 83 -37.25 40.09 4.03
N ARG A 84 -37.83 39.55 2.98
CA ARG A 84 -37.46 38.25 2.39
C ARG A 84 -36.47 38.36 1.24
N HIS A 85 -36.27 39.54 0.67
CA HIS A 85 -35.38 39.76 -0.47
C HIS A 85 -33.95 39.22 -0.27
N PRO A 86 -33.29 39.37 0.92
CA PRO A 86 -31.97 38.81 1.12
C PRO A 86 -31.92 37.28 0.92
N MET A 87 -32.93 36.55 1.40
CA MET A 87 -33.02 35.08 1.25
C MET A 87 -33.29 34.68 -0.18
N ILE A 88 -34.13 35.44 -0.91
CA ILE A 88 -34.37 35.21 -2.33
C ILE A 88 -33.07 35.43 -3.12
N CYS A 89 -32.34 36.50 -2.87
CA CYS A 89 -31.03 36.73 -3.48
C CYS A 89 -30.09 35.52 -3.26
N GLU A 90 -30.04 35.00 -2.04
CA GLU A 90 -29.23 33.84 -1.70
C GLU A 90 -29.62 32.61 -2.54
N VAL A 91 -30.92 32.35 -2.70
CA VAL A 91 -31.42 31.21 -3.50
C VAL A 91 -31.06 31.37 -4.97
N LEU A 92 -31.30 32.55 -5.55
CA LEU A 92 -30.96 32.83 -6.93
C LEU A 92 -29.46 32.69 -7.20
N GLY A 93 -28.64 33.17 -6.26
CA GLY A 93 -27.20 33.01 -6.34
C GLY A 93 -26.71 31.54 -6.22
N LYS A 94 -27.31 30.76 -5.30
CA LYS A 94 -26.98 29.33 -5.14
C LYS A 94 -27.35 28.48 -6.36
N LYS A 95 -28.44 28.87 -7.04
CA LYS A 95 -28.89 28.21 -8.26
C LYS A 95 -28.21 28.73 -9.52
N HIS A 96 -27.37 29.75 -9.43
CA HIS A 96 -26.67 30.41 -10.55
C HIS A 96 -27.65 30.92 -11.62
N VAL A 97 -28.77 31.55 -11.22
CA VAL A 97 -29.80 32.02 -12.13
C VAL A 97 -29.31 33.28 -12.84
N VAL A 98 -28.83 33.14 -14.07
CA VAL A 98 -28.27 34.26 -14.86
C VAL A 98 -29.30 35.35 -15.12
N GLU A 99 -30.54 34.98 -15.38
CA GLU A 99 -31.69 35.88 -15.65
C GLU A 99 -32.01 36.75 -14.43
N ALA A 100 -31.49 36.46 -13.24
CA ALA A 100 -31.68 37.24 -12.05
C ALA A 100 -30.75 38.49 -11.95
N CYS A 101 -29.75 38.64 -12.82
CA CYS A 101 -28.81 39.75 -12.75
C CYS A 101 -29.51 41.14 -12.70
N PRO A 102 -30.51 41.45 -13.51
CA PRO A 102 -31.18 42.75 -13.44
C PRO A 102 -31.89 43.00 -12.09
N VAL A 103 -32.55 42.00 -11.55
CA VAL A 103 -33.24 42.08 -10.25
C VAL A 103 -32.23 42.20 -9.10
N LEU A 104 -31.15 41.43 -9.14
CA LEU A 104 -30.07 41.50 -8.14
C LEU A 104 -29.34 42.84 -8.19
N LYS A 105 -29.17 43.45 -9.37
CA LYS A 105 -28.65 44.81 -9.52
C LYS A 105 -29.53 45.86 -8.83
N GLN A 106 -30.85 45.71 -8.89
CA GLN A 106 -31.78 46.56 -8.13
C GLN A 106 -31.64 46.30 -6.62
N ALA A 107 -31.60 45.03 -6.23
CA ALA A 107 -31.43 44.59 -4.83
C ALA A 107 -30.18 45.12 -4.14
N LEU A 108 -29.09 45.41 -4.86
CA LEU A 108 -27.92 46.10 -4.33
C LEU A 108 -28.27 47.43 -3.67
N ASN A 109 -29.27 48.16 -4.16
CA ASN A 109 -29.70 49.45 -3.64
C ASN A 109 -30.82 49.36 -2.58
N GLU A 110 -31.29 48.17 -2.25
CA GLU A 110 -32.31 47.94 -1.25
C GLU A 110 -31.72 47.85 0.16
N LYS A 111 -32.38 48.45 1.13
CA LYS A 111 -31.94 48.45 2.51
C LYS A 111 -31.85 47.03 3.07
N GLY A 112 -30.71 46.61 3.56
CA GLY A 112 -30.46 45.30 4.16
C GLY A 112 -30.27 44.15 3.15
N CYS A 113 -30.33 44.44 1.83
CA CYS A 113 -30.19 43.39 0.79
C CYS A 113 -28.85 43.40 0.07
N ALA A 114 -28.12 44.52 0.13
CA ALA A 114 -26.86 44.73 -0.63
C ALA A 114 -25.85 43.60 -0.51
N SER A 115 -25.56 43.10 0.71
CA SER A 115 -24.61 41.99 0.93
C SER A 115 -25.09 40.70 0.28
N ALA A 116 -26.37 40.34 0.46
CA ALA A 116 -26.89 39.11 -0.12
C ALA A 116 -26.93 39.18 -1.66
N ALA A 117 -27.31 40.33 -2.23
CA ALA A 117 -27.30 40.56 -3.66
C ALA A 117 -25.89 40.51 -4.25
N ALA A 118 -24.90 41.11 -3.56
CA ALA A 118 -23.48 41.06 -3.96
C ALA A 118 -22.93 39.62 -3.98
N ILE A 119 -23.20 38.83 -2.95
CA ILE A 119 -22.82 37.43 -2.89
C ILE A 119 -23.49 36.63 -4.02
N ALA A 120 -24.79 36.88 -4.28
CA ALA A 120 -25.54 36.22 -5.34
C ALA A 120 -24.96 36.53 -6.73
N LEU A 121 -24.72 37.78 -7.03
CA LEU A 121 -24.10 38.20 -8.29
C LEU A 121 -22.69 37.58 -8.45
N GLY A 122 -21.92 37.56 -7.38
CA GLY A 122 -20.61 36.91 -7.39
C GLY A 122 -20.66 35.39 -7.68
N ARG A 123 -21.69 34.69 -7.20
CA ARG A 123 -21.91 33.26 -7.50
C ARG A 123 -22.39 33.04 -8.95
N ILE A 124 -23.21 33.93 -9.49
CA ILE A 124 -23.66 33.88 -10.90
C ILE A 124 -22.46 34.08 -11.82
N GLY A 125 -21.56 35.00 -11.51
CA GLY A 125 -20.24 35.10 -12.15
C GLY A 125 -20.25 35.58 -13.60
N THR A 126 -21.31 36.26 -14.08
CA THR A 126 -21.40 36.81 -15.44
C THR A 126 -20.71 38.17 -15.54
N LYS A 127 -20.42 38.61 -16.77
CA LYS A 127 -19.89 39.96 -17.04
C LYS A 127 -20.86 41.05 -16.54
N GLU A 128 -22.16 40.88 -16.76
CA GLU A 128 -23.21 41.78 -16.29
C GLU A 128 -23.21 41.87 -14.74
N ALA A 129 -23.06 40.74 -14.06
CA ALA A 129 -22.93 40.70 -12.61
C ALA A 129 -21.68 41.45 -12.10
N LEU A 130 -20.53 41.26 -12.76
CA LEU A 130 -19.31 41.95 -12.45
C LEU A 130 -19.43 43.48 -12.63
N ASP A 131 -19.98 43.91 -13.74
CA ASP A 131 -20.20 45.32 -14.03
C ASP A 131 -21.16 45.98 -13.00
N ALA A 132 -22.25 45.29 -12.64
CA ALA A 132 -23.17 45.74 -11.59
C ALA A 132 -22.48 45.93 -10.23
N LEU A 133 -21.60 44.97 -9.82
CA LEU A 133 -20.81 45.06 -8.57
C LEU A 133 -19.80 46.18 -8.64
N THR A 134 -19.10 46.35 -9.76
CA THR A 134 -18.10 47.35 -9.98
C THR A 134 -18.72 48.78 -9.89
N ASP A 135 -19.83 49.01 -10.53
CA ASP A 135 -20.60 50.27 -10.49
C ASP A 135 -21.10 50.58 -9.08
N PHE A 136 -21.51 49.56 -8.34
CA PHE A 136 -22.08 49.70 -7.00
C PHE A 136 -21.01 49.97 -5.91
N LEU A 137 -19.77 49.48 -6.08
CA LEU A 137 -18.73 49.52 -5.02
C LEU A 137 -18.52 50.92 -4.46
N SER A 138 -18.54 51.97 -5.29
CA SER A 138 -18.34 53.38 -4.86
C SER A 138 -19.49 53.90 -3.99
N LYS A 139 -20.71 53.31 -4.12
CA LYS A 139 -21.94 53.67 -3.41
C LYS A 139 -22.20 52.75 -2.21
N ALA A 140 -21.49 51.64 -2.12
CA ALA A 140 -21.72 50.62 -1.11
C ALA A 140 -21.41 51.13 0.29
N ALA A 141 -22.33 50.89 1.23
CA ALA A 141 -22.09 51.13 2.64
C ALA A 141 -20.92 50.23 3.12
N GLN A 142 -20.16 50.68 4.11
CA GLN A 142 -18.94 50.00 4.58
C GLN A 142 -19.18 48.52 4.96
N GLU A 143 -20.38 48.21 5.50
CA GLU A 143 -20.78 46.87 5.87
C GLU A 143 -20.88 45.94 4.65
N ALA A 144 -21.41 46.46 3.51
CA ALA A 144 -21.60 45.67 2.30
C ALA A 144 -20.37 45.64 1.39
N ARG A 145 -19.44 46.57 1.52
CA ARG A 145 -18.26 46.70 0.63
C ARG A 145 -17.42 45.41 0.57
N ARG A 146 -17.23 44.77 1.73
CA ARG A 146 -16.50 43.50 1.79
C ARG A 146 -17.14 42.40 0.96
N ASP A 147 -18.47 42.29 0.99
CA ASP A 147 -19.22 41.29 0.24
C ASP A 147 -19.25 41.64 -1.26
N VAL A 148 -19.30 42.94 -1.58
CA VAL A 148 -19.20 43.41 -2.98
C VAL A 148 -17.83 43.05 -3.56
N LEU A 149 -16.71 43.34 -2.85
CA LEU A 149 -15.37 42.98 -3.28
C LEU A 149 -15.23 41.45 -3.41
N SER A 150 -15.80 40.69 -2.48
CA SER A 150 -15.79 39.22 -2.56
C SER A 150 -16.60 38.70 -3.76
N GLY A 151 -17.75 39.32 -4.04
CA GLY A 151 -18.56 39.03 -5.23
C GLY A 151 -17.80 39.33 -6.52
N MET A 152 -17.12 40.47 -6.59
CA MET A 152 -16.30 40.84 -7.75
C MET A 152 -15.17 39.79 -7.97
N VAL A 153 -14.43 39.41 -6.93
CA VAL A 153 -13.37 38.40 -7.03
C VAL A 153 -13.92 37.05 -7.51
N ASN A 154 -15.12 36.64 -7.05
CA ASN A 154 -15.76 35.43 -7.54
C ASN A 154 -16.05 35.52 -9.04
N CYS A 155 -16.54 36.67 -9.55
CA CYS A 155 -16.74 36.86 -10.98
C CYS A 155 -15.42 36.74 -11.77
N LEU A 156 -14.30 37.29 -11.24
CA LEU A 156 -12.99 37.18 -11.90
C LEU A 156 -12.58 35.73 -12.17
N ALA A 157 -13.00 34.80 -11.32
CA ALA A 157 -12.65 33.38 -11.46
C ALA A 157 -13.39 32.68 -12.61
N HIS A 158 -14.48 33.24 -13.11
CA HIS A 158 -15.38 32.63 -14.12
C HIS A 158 -15.31 33.28 -15.49
N LEU A 159 -14.71 34.47 -15.58
CA LEU A 159 -14.69 35.28 -16.81
C LEU A 159 -13.34 35.26 -17.49
N GLN A 160 -13.32 35.65 -18.76
CA GLN A 160 -12.05 35.86 -19.47
C GLN A 160 -11.32 37.08 -18.89
N PRO A 161 -9.97 37.08 -18.83
CA PRO A 161 -9.22 38.18 -18.26
C PRO A 161 -9.62 39.56 -18.83
N GLN A 162 -9.82 39.65 -20.15
CA GLN A 162 -10.16 40.91 -20.84
C GLN A 162 -11.49 41.51 -20.33
N ASP A 163 -12.45 40.66 -19.96
CA ASP A 163 -13.76 41.11 -19.42
C ASP A 163 -13.62 41.62 -17.96
N CYS A 164 -12.50 41.35 -17.31
CA CYS A 164 -12.26 41.65 -15.93
C CYS A 164 -11.38 42.90 -15.72
N ALA A 165 -10.88 43.53 -16.76
CA ALA A 165 -9.89 44.60 -16.68
C ALA A 165 -10.27 45.75 -15.71
N ALA A 166 -11.42 46.38 -15.96
CA ALA A 166 -11.90 47.51 -15.14
C ALA A 166 -12.12 47.10 -13.67
N ALA A 167 -12.74 45.94 -13.43
CA ALA A 167 -12.99 45.44 -12.08
C ALA A 167 -11.67 45.13 -11.33
N SER A 168 -10.68 44.60 -12.03
CA SER A 168 -9.34 44.32 -11.43
C SER A 168 -8.66 45.59 -10.98
N ASP A 169 -8.70 46.64 -11.78
CA ASP A 169 -8.10 47.96 -11.41
C ASP A 169 -8.82 48.59 -10.21
N VAL A 170 -10.16 48.48 -10.16
CA VAL A 170 -10.96 48.95 -9.03
C VAL A 170 -10.65 48.19 -7.74
N ILE A 171 -10.51 46.87 -7.78
CA ILE A 171 -10.16 46.06 -6.61
C ILE A 171 -8.75 46.40 -6.13
N LEU A 172 -7.79 46.60 -7.04
CA LEU A 172 -6.40 46.94 -6.68
C LEU A 172 -6.30 48.34 -6.04
N ALA A 173 -7.13 49.30 -6.48
CA ALA A 173 -7.19 50.64 -5.93
C ALA A 173 -7.96 50.73 -4.60
N ALA A 174 -8.80 49.73 -4.27
CA ALA A 174 -9.60 49.75 -3.05
C ALA A 174 -8.70 49.54 -1.81
N GLU A 175 -8.64 50.53 -0.91
CA GLU A 175 -7.82 50.46 0.30
C GLU A 175 -8.28 49.37 1.26
N ASP A 176 -9.58 49.15 1.34
CA ASP A 176 -10.25 48.17 2.18
C ASP A 176 -10.30 46.75 1.58
N ALA A 177 -9.79 46.53 0.36
CA ALA A 177 -9.68 45.22 -0.23
C ALA A 177 -8.66 44.35 0.51
N LEU A 178 -9.08 43.10 0.82
CA LEU A 178 -8.24 42.14 1.54
C LEU A 178 -7.06 41.67 0.66
N PRO A 179 -5.93 41.23 1.26
CA PRO A 179 -4.75 40.81 0.52
C PRO A 179 -5.04 39.74 -0.55
N HIS A 180 -5.86 38.75 -0.26
CA HIS A 180 -6.23 37.72 -1.23
C HIS A 180 -7.08 38.25 -2.39
N GLN A 181 -7.93 39.30 -2.15
CA GLN A 181 -8.74 39.95 -3.19
C GLN A 181 -7.82 40.71 -4.15
N LYS A 182 -6.85 41.46 -3.59
CA LYS A 182 -5.82 42.14 -4.38
C LYS A 182 -4.95 41.16 -5.18
N ALA A 183 -4.59 40.04 -4.58
CA ALA A 183 -3.82 39.00 -5.28
C ALA A 183 -4.56 38.41 -6.49
N CYS A 184 -5.88 38.14 -6.36
CA CYS A 184 -6.69 37.67 -7.49
C CYS A 184 -6.77 38.72 -8.61
N ALA A 185 -7.04 39.97 -8.26
CA ALA A 185 -7.08 41.08 -9.22
C ALA A 185 -5.72 41.32 -9.90
N PHE A 186 -4.63 41.21 -9.14
CA PHE A 186 -3.27 41.28 -9.66
C PHE A 186 -3.01 40.18 -10.68
N ALA A 187 -3.42 38.95 -10.40
CA ALA A 187 -3.25 37.84 -11.33
C ALA A 187 -3.95 38.09 -12.65
N VAL A 188 -5.20 38.52 -12.61
CA VAL A 188 -5.97 38.85 -13.82
C VAL A 188 -5.31 40.00 -14.61
N ARG A 189 -4.89 41.05 -13.95
CA ARG A 189 -4.18 42.17 -14.60
C ARG A 189 -2.88 41.71 -15.27
N CYS A 190 -2.12 40.83 -14.64
CA CYS A 190 -0.90 40.25 -15.24
C CYS A 190 -1.21 39.44 -16.51
N GLU A 191 -2.25 38.62 -16.48
CA GLU A 191 -2.65 37.85 -17.64
C GLU A 191 -3.13 38.72 -18.82
N ILE A 192 -3.76 39.87 -18.56
CA ILE A 192 -4.18 40.82 -19.60
C ILE A 192 -2.96 41.52 -20.24
N ARG A 193 -1.99 41.95 -19.40
CA ARG A 193 -0.80 42.69 -19.86
C ARG A 193 0.29 41.78 -20.47
N GLY A 194 0.18 40.50 -20.23
CA GLY A 194 1.17 39.55 -20.74
C GLY A 194 2.59 39.84 -20.23
N ASP A 195 3.58 39.75 -21.08
CA ASP A 195 4.99 39.95 -20.73
C ASP A 195 5.32 41.34 -20.16
N GLU A 196 4.49 42.35 -20.37
CA GLU A 196 4.67 43.68 -19.75
C GLU A 196 4.48 43.66 -18.22
N SER A 197 3.77 42.67 -17.70
CA SER A 197 3.55 42.44 -16.27
C SER A 197 4.72 41.79 -15.53
N ILE A 198 5.76 41.33 -16.22
CA ILE A 198 6.90 40.62 -15.60
C ILE A 198 7.57 41.47 -14.54
N THR A 199 7.70 42.79 -14.78
CA THR A 199 8.27 43.73 -13.79
C THR A 199 7.41 43.77 -12.51
N ASP A 200 6.09 43.75 -12.66
CA ASP A 200 5.15 43.73 -11.52
C ASP A 200 5.24 42.40 -10.74
N ILE A 201 5.39 41.27 -11.44
CA ILE A 201 5.60 39.94 -10.84
C ILE A 201 6.93 39.89 -10.06
N VAL A 202 8.01 40.43 -10.64
CA VAL A 202 9.31 40.57 -9.96
C VAL A 202 9.19 41.38 -8.69
N GLU A 203 8.51 42.53 -8.75
CA GLU A 203 8.32 43.39 -7.58
C GLU A 203 7.44 42.72 -6.51
N ALA A 204 6.41 41.99 -6.91
CA ALA A 204 5.59 41.15 -5.99
C ALA A 204 6.45 40.09 -5.29
N LEU A 205 7.39 39.47 -6.00
CA LEU A 205 8.35 38.53 -5.41
C LEU A 205 9.35 39.20 -4.46
N ARG A 206 9.69 40.47 -4.70
CA ARG A 206 10.58 41.24 -3.80
C ARG A 206 9.86 41.66 -2.51
N LYS A 207 8.67 42.24 -2.62
CA LYS A 207 7.99 42.96 -1.53
C LYS A 207 6.57 42.46 -1.21
N GLY A 208 5.96 41.63 -2.06
CA GLY A 208 4.59 41.18 -1.91
C GLY A 208 4.33 40.47 -0.59
N ASP A 209 3.08 40.43 -0.20
CA ASP A 209 2.62 39.68 0.95
C ASP A 209 2.44 38.17 0.64
N GLU A 210 2.03 37.39 1.64
CA GLU A 210 1.84 35.95 1.50
C GLU A 210 0.72 35.61 0.50
N ALA A 211 -0.31 36.47 0.39
CA ALA A 211 -1.42 36.24 -0.56
C ALA A 211 -0.94 36.31 -2.01
N MET A 212 0.02 37.21 -2.33
CA MET A 212 0.65 37.28 -3.65
C MET A 212 1.37 35.97 -4.01
N MET A 213 2.01 35.34 -3.02
CA MET A 213 2.72 34.07 -3.25
C MET A 213 1.79 32.93 -3.69
N ASN A 214 0.50 32.99 -3.39
CA ASN A 214 -0.46 31.98 -3.81
C ASN A 214 -0.82 32.07 -5.31
N VAL A 215 -0.71 33.22 -5.93
CA VAL A 215 -1.06 33.44 -7.36
C VAL A 215 0.16 33.39 -8.29
N ILE A 216 1.35 33.69 -7.80
CA ILE A 216 2.58 33.73 -8.61
C ILE A 216 2.87 32.40 -9.33
N PRO A 217 2.78 31.23 -8.70
CA PRO A 217 3.03 29.97 -9.41
C PRO A 217 2.19 29.83 -10.69
N LYS A 218 0.90 30.17 -10.61
CA LYS A 218 0.00 30.13 -11.76
C LYS A 218 0.39 31.12 -12.86
N LEU A 219 0.82 32.34 -12.47
CA LEU A 219 1.31 33.34 -13.42
C LEU A 219 2.59 32.92 -14.12
N LEU A 220 3.51 32.26 -13.42
CA LEU A 220 4.74 31.73 -14.01
C LEU A 220 4.51 30.56 -14.99
N GLU A 221 3.37 29.90 -14.91
CA GLU A 221 2.93 28.83 -15.85
C GLU A 221 1.96 29.36 -16.92
N SER A 222 1.57 30.64 -16.86
CA SER A 222 0.55 31.18 -17.76
C SER A 222 1.05 31.25 -19.21
N LYS A 223 0.21 30.78 -20.14
CA LYS A 223 0.46 30.90 -21.57
C LYS A 223 0.37 32.35 -22.07
N HIS A 224 -0.26 33.23 -21.32
CA HIS A 224 -0.37 34.63 -21.64
C HIS A 224 0.90 35.41 -21.29
N ILE A 225 1.78 34.85 -20.44
CA ILE A 225 3.04 35.44 -20.03
C ILE A 225 4.20 34.45 -20.29
N PRO A 226 4.46 34.08 -21.54
CA PRO A 226 5.33 32.95 -21.89
C PRO A 226 6.78 33.12 -21.42
N ASN A 227 7.26 34.37 -21.23
CA ASN A 227 8.62 34.64 -20.78
C ASN A 227 8.75 34.89 -19.26
N ALA A 228 7.65 34.80 -18.51
CA ALA A 228 7.64 35.14 -17.08
C ALA A 228 8.66 34.34 -16.30
N LEU A 229 8.59 33.00 -16.39
CA LEU A 229 9.44 32.12 -15.60
C LEU A 229 10.94 32.32 -15.93
N ALA A 230 11.29 32.49 -17.20
CA ALA A 230 12.68 32.67 -17.60
C ALA A 230 13.27 34.01 -17.06
N LYS A 231 12.55 35.13 -17.23
CA LYS A 231 12.99 36.46 -16.75
C LYS A 231 13.00 36.52 -15.24
N VAL A 232 11.97 35.97 -14.56
CA VAL A 232 11.90 35.92 -13.11
C VAL A 232 13.01 35.02 -12.53
N ALA A 233 13.29 33.88 -13.12
CA ALA A 233 14.36 33.03 -12.67
C ALA A 233 15.75 33.65 -12.83
N ALA A 234 15.96 34.49 -13.83
CA ALA A 234 17.23 35.25 -14.00
C ALA A 234 17.49 36.24 -12.85
N GLU A 235 16.43 36.79 -12.26
CA GLU A 235 16.53 37.81 -11.19
C GLU A 235 16.48 37.23 -9.76
N TRP A 236 16.54 35.89 -9.60
CA TRP A 236 16.33 35.17 -8.33
C TRP A 236 17.15 35.73 -7.14
N LYS A 237 18.35 36.27 -7.38
CA LYS A 237 19.22 36.83 -6.34
C LYS A 237 18.64 38.07 -5.64
N THR A 238 17.67 38.72 -6.28
CA THR A 238 16.99 39.90 -5.74
C THR A 238 15.83 39.56 -4.82
N PHE A 239 15.44 38.28 -4.74
CA PHE A 239 14.30 37.81 -3.94
C PHE A 239 14.72 37.33 -2.55
N PRO A 240 13.84 37.41 -1.55
CA PRO A 240 13.98 36.60 -0.34
C PRO A 240 14.11 35.12 -0.69
N LYS A 241 15.01 34.41 0.01
CA LYS A 241 15.37 33.00 -0.36
C LYS A 241 14.19 32.03 -0.37
N ASN A 242 13.24 32.18 0.57
CA ASN A 242 12.02 31.38 0.61
C ASN A 242 11.14 31.60 -0.63
N ARG A 243 11.17 32.77 -1.25
CA ARG A 243 10.41 33.06 -2.47
C ARG A 243 11.14 32.57 -3.72
N ALA A 244 12.45 32.63 -3.74
CA ALA A 244 13.25 32.05 -4.79
C ALA A 244 13.03 30.52 -4.90
N VAL A 245 12.81 29.85 -3.75
CA VAL A 245 12.44 28.40 -3.73
C VAL A 245 11.22 28.12 -4.60
N VAL A 246 10.17 28.95 -4.51
CA VAL A 246 8.94 28.78 -5.32
C VAL A 246 9.26 28.88 -6.81
N VAL A 247 10.07 29.85 -7.22
CA VAL A 247 10.47 30.03 -8.63
C VAL A 247 11.18 28.77 -9.15
N PHE A 248 12.12 28.21 -8.40
CA PHE A 248 12.85 27.02 -8.84
C PHE A 248 12.04 25.72 -8.75
N GLN A 249 11.04 25.66 -7.89
CA GLN A 249 10.04 24.58 -7.94
C GLN A 249 9.23 24.64 -9.24
N MET A 250 8.91 25.84 -9.74
CA MET A 250 8.22 26.02 -11.01
C MET A 250 9.15 25.66 -12.19
N VAL A 251 10.41 26.07 -12.15
CA VAL A 251 11.42 25.64 -13.14
C VAL A 251 11.43 24.11 -13.28
N GLY A 252 11.45 23.38 -12.17
CA GLY A 252 11.44 21.92 -12.17
C GLY A 252 10.20 21.29 -12.84
N ARG A 253 9.09 22.01 -12.97
CA ARG A 253 7.88 21.52 -13.66
C ARG A 253 7.96 21.66 -15.19
N THR A 254 8.81 22.55 -15.69
CA THR A 254 8.88 22.85 -17.14
C THR A 254 9.61 21.77 -17.95
N ALA A 255 10.46 20.98 -17.32
CA ALA A 255 11.41 20.06 -17.99
C ALA A 255 12.32 20.77 -19.03
N ASP A 256 12.51 22.06 -18.94
CA ASP A 256 13.30 22.85 -19.89
C ASP A 256 14.79 22.82 -19.53
N LYS A 257 15.58 22.20 -20.42
CA LYS A 257 17.03 22.01 -20.26
C LYS A 257 17.81 23.34 -20.21
N ARG A 258 17.24 24.45 -20.69
CA ARG A 258 17.90 25.77 -20.67
C ARG A 258 18.18 26.27 -19.24
N TYR A 259 17.48 25.75 -18.23
CA TYR A 259 17.70 26.11 -16.84
C TYR A 259 18.85 25.36 -16.15
N GLU A 260 19.43 24.32 -16.78
CA GLU A 260 20.41 23.44 -16.13
C GLU A 260 21.60 24.22 -15.54
N ASP A 261 22.20 25.15 -16.31
CA ASP A 261 23.39 25.90 -15.87
C ASP A 261 23.06 26.81 -14.67
N VAL A 262 21.88 27.42 -14.62
CA VAL A 262 21.42 28.24 -13.49
C VAL A 262 21.23 27.37 -12.25
N LEU A 263 20.62 26.18 -12.40
CA LEU A 263 20.40 25.23 -11.32
C LEU A 263 21.72 24.68 -10.76
N LEU A 264 22.69 24.36 -11.64
CA LEU A 264 24.02 23.91 -11.23
C LEU A 264 24.78 24.99 -10.45
N ASN A 265 24.73 26.25 -10.91
CA ASN A 265 25.33 27.37 -10.21
C ASN A 265 24.69 27.58 -8.82
N LEU A 266 23.37 27.52 -8.75
CA LEU A 266 22.63 27.66 -7.49
C LEU A 266 22.97 26.54 -6.51
N MET A 267 23.04 25.31 -6.99
CA MET A 267 23.43 24.14 -6.20
C MET A 267 24.84 24.29 -5.61
N ALA A 268 25.77 24.90 -6.37
CA ALA A 268 27.17 25.05 -5.96
C ALA A 268 27.41 26.23 -4.96
N VAL A 269 26.69 27.32 -5.15
CA VAL A 269 26.95 28.59 -4.41
C VAL A 269 26.13 28.67 -3.12
N GLU A 270 24.90 28.23 -3.12
CA GLU A 270 23.96 28.44 -2.00
C GLU A 270 24.04 27.35 -0.92
N LYS A 271 25.23 27.06 -0.43
CA LYS A 271 25.44 26.02 0.62
C LYS A 271 24.73 26.33 1.94
N GLU A 272 24.62 27.59 2.29
CA GLU A 272 24.01 28.08 3.54
C GLU A 272 22.48 28.15 3.49
N HIS A 273 21.89 28.04 2.28
CA HIS A 273 20.45 28.12 2.07
C HIS A 273 19.91 26.76 1.59
N GLU A 274 19.77 25.85 2.53
CA GLU A 274 19.42 24.45 2.27
C GLU A 274 18.18 24.27 1.40
N GLN A 275 17.07 24.93 1.72
CA GLN A 275 15.82 24.78 0.97
C GLN A 275 15.95 25.24 -0.48
N LEU A 276 16.67 26.32 -0.72
CA LEU A 276 16.91 26.84 -2.06
C LEU A 276 17.81 25.88 -2.86
N ARG A 277 18.88 25.38 -2.22
CA ARG A 277 19.74 24.35 -2.81
C ARG A 277 18.99 23.08 -3.15
N LEU A 278 18.12 22.60 -2.24
CA LEU A 278 17.27 21.43 -2.47
C LEU A 278 16.28 21.66 -3.60
N SER A 279 15.72 22.85 -3.77
CA SER A 279 14.85 23.15 -4.89
C SER A 279 15.58 23.06 -6.24
N ALA A 280 16.83 23.53 -6.30
CA ALA A 280 17.66 23.37 -7.50
C ALA A 280 18.00 21.93 -7.80
N VAL A 281 18.43 21.16 -6.78
CA VAL A 281 18.70 19.73 -6.92
C VAL A 281 17.45 18.98 -7.44
N ASN A 282 16.28 19.25 -6.88
CA ASN A 282 15.05 18.59 -7.30
C ASN A 282 14.63 18.99 -8.73
N ALA A 283 14.83 20.26 -9.13
CA ALA A 283 14.53 20.71 -10.49
C ALA A 283 15.40 20.03 -11.54
N LEU A 284 16.63 19.62 -11.20
CA LEU A 284 17.52 18.87 -12.09
C LEU A 284 16.97 17.46 -12.42
N GLU A 285 15.99 16.93 -11.70
CA GLU A 285 15.33 15.66 -12.06
C GLU A 285 14.71 15.73 -13.48
N THR A 286 14.18 16.87 -13.84
CA THR A 286 13.48 17.10 -15.12
C THR A 286 14.29 17.96 -16.09
N CYS A 287 15.01 18.96 -15.58
CA CYS A 287 15.77 19.90 -16.40
C CYS A 287 17.24 19.50 -16.64
N GLY A 288 17.75 18.47 -15.94
CA GLY A 288 19.14 18.06 -16.01
C GLY A 288 19.46 17.22 -17.26
N THR A 289 20.72 17.30 -17.69
CA THR A 289 21.33 16.46 -18.73
C THR A 289 22.52 15.70 -18.13
N GLU A 290 23.35 15.07 -18.97
CA GLU A 290 24.58 14.43 -18.50
C GLU A 290 25.56 15.39 -17.81
N LYS A 291 25.48 16.70 -18.02
CA LYS A 291 26.32 17.70 -17.35
C LYS A 291 26.13 17.72 -15.84
N CYS A 292 24.90 17.50 -15.36
CA CYS A 292 24.61 17.54 -13.92
C CYS A 292 24.96 16.24 -13.18
N VAL A 293 25.30 15.14 -13.89
CA VAL A 293 25.56 13.84 -13.27
C VAL A 293 26.69 13.90 -12.24
N ILE A 294 27.85 14.46 -12.63
CA ILE A 294 29.01 14.56 -11.73
C ILE A 294 28.76 15.51 -10.56
N PRO A 295 28.25 16.73 -10.77
CA PRO A 295 27.87 17.61 -9.66
C PRO A 295 26.91 16.95 -8.65
N LEU A 296 25.88 16.28 -9.13
CA LEU A 296 24.92 15.55 -8.26
C LEU A 296 25.59 14.36 -7.57
N ALA A 297 26.39 13.57 -8.27
CA ALA A 297 27.11 12.45 -7.68
C ALA A 297 28.13 12.94 -6.62
N THR A 298 28.80 14.08 -6.84
CA THR A 298 29.70 14.69 -5.86
C THR A 298 28.95 15.14 -4.62
N LEU A 299 27.81 15.82 -4.78
CA LEU A 299 26.95 16.20 -3.66
C LEU A 299 26.46 14.97 -2.88
N ALA A 300 26.14 13.89 -3.58
CA ALA A 300 25.73 12.64 -2.95
C ALA A 300 26.81 11.94 -2.11
N THR A 301 28.09 12.34 -2.23
CA THR A 301 29.17 11.82 -1.38
C THR A 301 29.35 12.60 -0.08
N THR A 302 28.70 13.74 0.08
CA THR A 302 28.81 14.57 1.28
C THR A 302 27.86 14.10 2.37
N THR A 303 28.07 14.54 3.60
CA THR A 303 27.14 14.33 4.73
C THR A 303 26.09 15.44 4.82
N GLU A 304 26.16 16.42 3.91
CA GLU A 304 25.26 17.57 3.88
C GLU A 304 23.84 17.15 3.49
N HIS A 305 22.88 17.96 3.93
CA HIS A 305 21.51 17.90 3.44
C HIS A 305 21.51 18.02 1.90
N GLY A 306 20.83 17.15 1.23
CA GLY A 306 20.86 17.07 -0.24
C GLY A 306 21.54 15.82 -0.81
N CYS A 307 22.35 15.12 -0.02
CA CYS A 307 22.96 13.84 -0.42
C CYS A 307 21.90 12.82 -0.89
N GLN A 308 20.86 12.59 -0.08
CA GLN A 308 19.77 11.68 -0.43
C GLN A 308 18.95 12.19 -1.63
N SER A 309 18.68 13.50 -1.69
CA SER A 309 17.97 14.13 -2.81
C SER A 309 18.76 14.00 -4.11
N SER A 310 20.07 14.18 -4.09
CA SER A 310 20.92 14.01 -5.27
C SER A 310 20.93 12.56 -5.80
N ARG A 311 21.04 11.57 -4.91
CA ARG A 311 20.91 10.15 -5.32
C ARG A 311 19.53 9.86 -5.92
N ARG A 312 18.46 10.36 -5.30
CA ARG A 312 17.09 10.22 -5.81
C ARG A 312 16.93 10.84 -7.18
N VAL A 313 17.43 12.06 -7.38
CA VAL A 313 17.40 12.76 -8.66
C VAL A 313 18.14 11.96 -9.73
N LEU A 314 19.37 11.54 -9.48
CA LEU A 314 20.14 10.69 -10.39
C LEU A 314 19.41 9.39 -10.76
N THR A 315 18.68 8.80 -9.80
CA THR A 315 17.91 7.57 -10.05
C THR A 315 16.70 7.82 -10.94
N ARG A 316 16.08 9.01 -10.88
CA ARG A 316 14.81 9.33 -11.56
C ARG A 316 14.97 10.12 -12.86
N MET A 317 16.11 10.77 -13.08
CA MET A 317 16.37 11.55 -14.30
C MET A 317 16.05 10.74 -15.55
N LYS A 318 15.32 11.38 -16.47
CA LYS A 318 15.01 10.82 -17.79
C LYS A 318 15.86 11.49 -18.85
N SER A 319 16.25 10.76 -19.87
CA SER A 319 17.02 11.26 -21.01
C SER A 319 16.29 11.07 -22.32
N GLU A 320 16.57 11.97 -23.25
CA GLU A 320 16.22 11.83 -24.67
C GLU A 320 17.51 11.94 -25.49
N PRO A 321 17.93 10.84 -26.16
CA PRO A 321 17.25 9.54 -26.24
C PRO A 321 17.29 8.75 -24.93
N VAL A 322 16.33 7.83 -24.76
CA VAL A 322 16.23 6.98 -23.57
C VAL A 322 17.56 6.23 -23.35
N GLY A 323 18.06 6.26 -22.11
CA GLY A 323 19.31 5.61 -21.73
C GLY A 323 20.59 6.43 -21.98
N ALA A 324 20.52 7.63 -22.54
CA ALA A 324 21.72 8.46 -22.77
C ALA A 324 22.43 8.84 -21.47
N ILE A 325 21.66 9.27 -20.43
CA ILE A 325 22.22 9.56 -19.09
C ILE A 325 22.82 8.30 -18.46
N ASP A 326 22.17 7.15 -18.62
CA ASP A 326 22.66 5.88 -18.09
C ASP A 326 23.98 5.46 -18.76
N ALA A 327 24.08 5.61 -20.08
CA ALA A 327 25.31 5.35 -20.81
C ALA A 327 26.43 6.32 -20.39
N ALA A 328 26.11 7.59 -20.20
CA ALA A 328 27.07 8.57 -19.67
C ALA A 328 27.54 8.20 -18.25
N MET A 329 26.63 7.76 -17.37
CA MET A 329 26.97 7.28 -16.02
C MET A 329 27.93 6.07 -16.06
N ILE A 330 27.77 5.13 -17.00
CA ILE A 330 28.70 4.00 -17.20
C ILE A 330 30.09 4.51 -17.49
N VAL A 331 30.25 5.41 -18.48
CA VAL A 331 31.54 5.99 -18.85
C VAL A 331 32.17 6.74 -17.68
N MET A 332 31.38 7.53 -16.98
CA MET A 332 31.83 8.31 -15.82
C MET A 332 32.25 7.44 -14.64
N ALA A 333 31.53 6.35 -14.37
CA ALA A 333 31.83 5.40 -13.31
C ALA A 333 33.08 4.54 -13.61
N ALA A 334 33.34 4.27 -14.88
CA ALA A 334 34.55 3.53 -15.33
C ALA A 334 35.81 4.39 -15.32
N ASP A 335 35.71 5.72 -15.30
CA ASP A 335 36.85 6.64 -15.32
C ASP A 335 37.61 6.62 -13.97
N GLU A 336 38.71 5.88 -13.88
CA GLU A 336 39.52 5.75 -12.67
C GLU A 336 40.16 7.05 -12.17
N LYS A 337 40.21 8.10 -13.01
CA LYS A 337 40.70 9.43 -12.60
C LYS A 337 39.72 10.15 -11.67
N ARG A 338 38.45 9.70 -11.64
CA ARG A 338 37.43 10.26 -10.75
C ARG A 338 37.55 9.75 -9.33
N PRO A 339 37.15 10.57 -8.33
CA PRO A 339 37.14 10.12 -6.95
C PRO A 339 36.34 8.84 -6.76
N ALA A 340 36.88 7.89 -6.00
CA ALA A 340 36.24 6.58 -5.76
C ALA A 340 34.81 6.72 -5.18
N ALA A 341 34.60 7.69 -4.29
CA ALA A 341 33.26 7.95 -3.71
C ALA A 341 32.24 8.35 -4.77
N VAL A 342 32.61 9.16 -5.77
CA VAL A 342 31.72 9.55 -6.89
C VAL A 342 31.41 8.36 -7.77
N ARG A 343 32.44 7.56 -8.11
CA ARG A 343 32.27 6.32 -8.89
C ARG A 343 31.33 5.34 -8.18
N ALA A 344 31.48 5.17 -6.87
CA ALA A 344 30.64 4.32 -6.05
C ALA A 344 29.15 4.78 -6.11
N VAL A 345 28.90 6.08 -6.02
CA VAL A 345 27.54 6.63 -6.15
C VAL A 345 26.95 6.25 -7.52
N LEU A 346 27.69 6.47 -8.61
CA LEU A 346 27.20 6.17 -9.96
C LEU A 346 26.93 4.67 -10.17
N VAL A 347 27.82 3.80 -9.67
CA VAL A 347 27.62 2.35 -9.68
C VAL A 347 26.34 1.94 -8.97
N GLY A 348 26.11 2.48 -7.76
CA GLY A 348 24.88 2.20 -6.99
C GLY A 348 23.61 2.74 -7.68
N VAL A 349 23.67 3.93 -8.26
CA VAL A 349 22.55 4.54 -9.00
C VAL A 349 22.19 3.71 -10.23
N LEU A 350 23.15 3.21 -11.00
CA LEU A 350 22.90 2.34 -12.15
C LEU A 350 22.13 1.07 -11.78
N GLY A 351 22.42 0.49 -10.62
CA GLY A 351 21.64 -0.62 -10.05
C GLY A 351 20.20 -0.21 -9.74
N GLN A 352 20.00 0.93 -9.04
CA GLN A 352 18.67 1.45 -8.68
C GLN A 352 17.83 1.83 -9.92
N ARG A 353 18.46 2.19 -11.02
CA ARG A 353 17.81 2.46 -12.31
C ARG A 353 17.47 1.17 -13.08
N HIS A 354 17.85 0.00 -12.58
CA HIS A 354 17.69 -1.29 -13.25
C HIS A 354 18.24 -1.30 -14.68
N TYR A 355 19.33 -0.53 -14.93
CA TYR A 355 19.88 -0.39 -16.27
C TYR A 355 20.79 -1.58 -16.62
N ARG A 356 20.20 -2.60 -17.23
CA ARG A 356 20.89 -3.86 -17.55
C ARG A 356 22.20 -3.71 -18.35
N PRO A 357 22.37 -2.75 -19.30
CA PRO A 357 23.64 -2.55 -20.00
C PRO A 357 24.83 -2.17 -19.10
N SER A 358 24.58 -1.77 -17.85
CA SER A 358 25.64 -1.53 -16.86
C SER A 358 26.24 -2.81 -16.28
N PHE A 359 25.67 -3.99 -16.52
CA PHE A 359 26.07 -5.26 -15.93
C PHE A 359 27.58 -5.58 -16.08
N PRO A 360 28.24 -5.39 -17.26
CA PRO A 360 29.69 -5.59 -17.38
C PRO A 360 30.53 -4.65 -16.48
N LEU A 361 30.11 -3.38 -16.34
CA LEU A 361 30.75 -2.45 -15.42
C LEU A 361 30.62 -2.93 -13.98
N LEU A 362 29.44 -3.40 -13.59
CA LEU A 362 29.18 -3.88 -12.22
C LEU A 362 30.03 -5.11 -11.88
N LEU A 363 30.15 -6.07 -12.81
CA LEU A 363 31.04 -7.24 -12.62
C LEU A 363 32.49 -6.81 -12.36
N ASN A 364 33.01 -5.87 -13.15
CA ASN A 364 34.35 -5.35 -12.95
C ASN A 364 34.50 -4.56 -11.64
N SER A 365 33.46 -3.85 -11.24
CA SER A 365 33.44 -3.05 -10.00
C SER A 365 33.42 -3.89 -8.73
N VAL A 366 32.98 -5.16 -8.77
CA VAL A 366 33.01 -6.08 -7.62
C VAL A 366 34.46 -6.40 -7.18
N VAL A 367 35.42 -6.31 -8.08
CA VAL A 367 36.84 -6.56 -7.79
C VAL A 367 37.67 -5.28 -7.70
N ASP A 368 37.02 -4.10 -7.66
CA ASP A 368 37.70 -2.80 -7.52
C ASP A 368 38.49 -2.74 -6.19
N LYS A 369 39.59 -2.00 -6.19
CA LYS A 369 40.41 -1.78 -4.98
C LYS A 369 39.68 -1.04 -3.86
N ASP A 370 38.70 -0.19 -4.21
CA ASP A 370 37.94 0.61 -3.26
C ASP A 370 36.74 -0.16 -2.67
N ASP A 371 36.60 -0.14 -1.34
CA ASP A 371 35.54 -0.86 -0.62
C ASP A 371 34.13 -0.34 -0.92
N ALA A 372 33.99 0.98 -1.11
CA ALA A 372 32.69 1.57 -1.37
C ALA A 372 32.20 1.18 -2.77
N ILE A 373 33.08 1.16 -3.76
CA ILE A 373 32.76 0.72 -5.12
C ILE A 373 32.34 -0.75 -5.12
N ARG A 374 33.11 -1.65 -4.48
CA ARG A 374 32.72 -3.07 -4.40
C ARG A 374 31.37 -3.27 -3.74
N ARG A 375 31.12 -2.57 -2.62
CA ARG A 375 29.86 -2.66 -1.89
C ARG A 375 28.67 -2.20 -2.75
N GLU A 376 28.78 -1.06 -3.41
CA GLU A 376 27.72 -0.53 -4.27
C GLU A 376 27.53 -1.42 -5.51
N ALA A 377 28.59 -2.00 -6.07
CA ALA A 377 28.51 -2.91 -7.21
C ALA A 377 27.77 -4.21 -6.86
N ILE A 378 28.06 -4.83 -5.69
CA ILE A 378 27.34 -6.03 -5.25
C ILE A 378 25.87 -5.70 -4.98
N ALA A 379 25.57 -4.55 -4.37
CA ALA A 379 24.21 -4.10 -4.15
C ALA A 379 23.47 -3.84 -5.48
N ALA A 380 24.15 -3.22 -6.46
CA ALA A 380 23.60 -2.98 -7.80
C ALA A 380 23.34 -4.31 -8.54
N LEU A 381 24.26 -5.27 -8.46
CA LEU A 381 24.04 -6.60 -9.02
C LEU A 381 22.82 -7.29 -8.42
N SER A 382 22.58 -7.13 -7.11
CA SER A 382 21.38 -7.69 -6.47
C SER A 382 20.06 -7.14 -7.02
N MET A 383 20.08 -5.97 -7.68
CA MET A 383 18.90 -5.34 -8.27
C MET A 383 18.68 -5.76 -9.73
N ILE A 384 19.76 -6.10 -10.47
CA ILE A 384 19.67 -6.30 -11.93
C ILE A 384 20.07 -7.70 -12.39
N ALA A 385 20.75 -8.50 -11.55
CA ALA A 385 21.11 -9.86 -11.91
C ALA A 385 19.85 -10.74 -12.03
N VAL A 386 19.89 -11.65 -12.98
CA VAL A 386 18.85 -12.64 -13.27
C VAL A 386 19.39 -14.06 -13.16
N GLU A 387 18.55 -15.06 -13.19
CA GLU A 387 18.91 -16.47 -13.04
C GLU A 387 20.08 -16.93 -13.94
N THR A 388 20.13 -16.44 -15.18
CA THR A 388 21.19 -16.79 -16.12
C THR A 388 22.60 -16.27 -15.72
N ASP A 389 22.66 -15.30 -14.80
CA ASP A 389 23.92 -14.75 -14.29
C ASP A 389 24.49 -15.55 -13.11
N TYR A 390 23.79 -16.57 -12.65
CA TYR A 390 24.15 -17.36 -11.47
C TYR A 390 25.61 -17.86 -11.50
N PRO A 391 26.13 -18.46 -12.61
CA PRO A 391 27.52 -18.90 -12.68
C PRO A 391 28.54 -17.77 -12.47
N MET A 392 28.22 -16.56 -12.99
CA MET A 392 29.10 -15.39 -12.84
C MET A 392 29.14 -14.89 -11.38
N VAL A 393 27.98 -14.92 -10.68
CA VAL A 393 27.91 -14.55 -9.27
C VAL A 393 28.71 -15.53 -8.41
N ILE A 394 28.66 -16.84 -8.69
CA ILE A 394 29.47 -17.84 -8.00
C ILE A 394 30.96 -17.63 -8.29
N ASP A 395 31.37 -17.32 -9.51
CA ASP A 395 32.75 -17.00 -9.85
C ASP A 395 33.25 -15.76 -9.07
N LEU A 396 32.43 -14.70 -8.97
CA LEU A 396 32.75 -13.51 -8.17
C LEU A 396 32.89 -13.84 -6.69
N LEU A 397 32.03 -14.71 -6.14
CA LEU A 397 32.13 -15.19 -4.75
C LEU A 397 33.47 -15.88 -4.50
N CYS A 398 33.91 -16.73 -5.45
CA CYS A 398 35.20 -17.44 -5.35
C CYS A 398 36.39 -16.47 -5.43
N LYS A 399 36.30 -15.40 -6.22
CA LYS A 399 37.33 -14.36 -6.39
C LYS A 399 37.38 -13.33 -5.27
N ALA A 400 36.34 -13.20 -4.48
CA ALA A 400 36.23 -12.18 -3.43
C ALA A 400 37.25 -12.42 -2.31
N GLN A 401 38.14 -11.44 -2.10
CA GLN A 401 39.19 -11.54 -1.07
C GLN A 401 38.69 -11.22 0.35
N LYS A 402 37.73 -10.29 0.45
CA LYS A 402 37.19 -9.84 1.74
C LYS A 402 35.97 -10.66 2.14
N SER A 403 35.94 -11.10 3.40
CA SER A 403 34.80 -11.86 3.95
C SER A 403 33.46 -11.12 3.85
N ALA A 404 33.48 -9.81 4.04
CA ALA A 404 32.27 -8.99 3.92
C ALA A 404 31.67 -9.01 2.50
N ASP A 405 32.53 -8.99 1.47
CA ASP A 405 32.10 -9.05 0.07
C ASP A 405 31.64 -10.46 -0.29
N ARG A 406 32.37 -11.51 0.18
CA ARG A 406 31.91 -12.91 0.05
C ARG A 406 30.53 -13.13 0.66
N ASN A 407 30.29 -12.60 1.85
CA ASN A 407 28.98 -12.75 2.51
C ASN A 407 27.83 -12.07 1.72
N ARG A 408 28.09 -10.90 1.13
CA ARG A 408 27.09 -10.23 0.28
C ARG A 408 26.83 -11.03 -1.00
N LEU A 409 27.90 -11.52 -1.64
CA LEU A 409 27.77 -12.35 -2.85
C LEU A 409 27.12 -13.70 -2.54
N ALA A 410 27.37 -14.29 -1.38
CA ALA A 410 26.70 -15.49 -0.93
C ALA A 410 25.19 -15.24 -0.73
N SER A 411 24.81 -14.08 -0.18
CA SER A 411 23.40 -13.70 -0.06
C SER A 411 22.74 -13.51 -1.43
N LEU A 412 23.42 -12.89 -2.38
CA LEU A 412 22.95 -12.77 -3.75
C LEU A 412 22.82 -14.16 -4.43
N ALA A 413 23.82 -15.04 -4.23
CA ALA A 413 23.78 -16.41 -4.75
C ALA A 413 22.60 -17.21 -4.20
N VAL A 414 22.24 -17.04 -2.92
CA VAL A 414 21.03 -17.66 -2.36
C VAL A 414 19.76 -17.11 -3.02
N THR A 415 19.68 -15.79 -3.17
CA THR A 415 18.50 -15.15 -3.78
C THR A 415 18.29 -15.63 -5.22
N LEU A 416 19.32 -15.64 -6.04
CA LEU A 416 19.24 -16.11 -7.42
C LEU A 416 19.04 -17.64 -7.48
N GLY A 417 19.69 -18.39 -6.57
CA GLY A 417 19.56 -19.85 -6.51
C GLY A 417 18.12 -20.31 -6.26
N HIS A 418 17.34 -19.56 -5.46
CA HIS A 418 15.90 -19.83 -5.28
C HIS A 418 15.05 -19.51 -6.53
N GLN A 419 15.54 -18.70 -7.45
CA GLN A 419 14.86 -18.39 -8.71
C GLN A 419 15.16 -19.44 -9.80
N MET A 420 16.26 -20.21 -9.64
CA MET A 420 16.63 -21.26 -10.57
C MET A 420 15.57 -22.37 -10.61
N LYS A 421 15.14 -22.74 -11.82
CA LYS A 421 14.13 -23.83 -12.02
C LYS A 421 14.72 -25.22 -11.90
N ASP A 422 16.02 -25.35 -12.21
CA ASP A 422 16.75 -26.62 -12.19
C ASP A 422 17.71 -26.66 -10.99
N GLY A 423 17.28 -27.33 -9.92
CA GLY A 423 18.05 -27.48 -8.70
C GLY A 423 19.34 -28.29 -8.90
N ASP A 424 19.32 -29.29 -9.79
CA ASP A 424 20.49 -30.12 -10.08
C ASP A 424 21.56 -29.36 -10.87
N ALA A 425 21.15 -28.51 -11.82
CA ALA A 425 22.07 -27.60 -12.52
C ALA A 425 22.70 -26.60 -11.53
N THR A 426 21.90 -26.06 -10.60
CA THR A 426 22.37 -25.16 -9.55
C THR A 426 23.39 -25.86 -8.64
N ALA A 427 23.10 -27.06 -8.19
CA ALA A 427 24.00 -27.87 -7.38
C ALA A 427 25.34 -28.17 -8.08
N LYS A 428 25.31 -28.52 -9.37
CA LYS A 428 26.52 -28.77 -10.17
C LYS A 428 27.44 -27.56 -10.21
N ILE A 429 26.92 -26.34 -10.37
CA ILE A 429 27.69 -25.10 -10.37
C ILE A 429 28.37 -24.91 -9.01
N LEU A 430 27.63 -25.09 -7.90
CA LEU A 430 28.16 -24.94 -6.55
C LEU A 430 29.23 -25.98 -6.22
N LEU A 431 29.00 -27.24 -6.56
CA LEU A 431 29.95 -28.34 -6.33
C LEU A 431 31.23 -28.18 -7.14
N ALA A 432 31.11 -27.74 -8.40
CA ALA A 432 32.25 -27.43 -9.24
C ALA A 432 33.14 -26.31 -8.64
N ALA A 433 32.48 -25.23 -8.17
CA ALA A 433 33.16 -24.13 -7.48
C ALA A 433 33.80 -24.58 -6.16
N MET A 434 33.11 -25.42 -5.38
CA MET A 434 33.63 -25.97 -4.12
C MET A 434 34.87 -26.85 -4.32
N ALA A 435 34.95 -27.61 -5.42
CA ALA A 435 36.10 -28.46 -5.72
C ALA A 435 37.41 -27.67 -5.92
N GLN A 436 37.31 -26.45 -6.44
CA GLN A 436 38.44 -25.57 -6.78
C GLN A 436 38.74 -24.50 -5.73
N GLY A 437 37.79 -24.23 -4.82
CA GLY A 437 37.89 -23.16 -3.85
C GLY A 437 38.90 -23.46 -2.71
N ASP A 438 39.43 -22.38 -2.14
CA ASP A 438 40.17 -22.45 -0.86
C ASP A 438 39.18 -22.69 0.32
N THR A 439 39.72 -22.87 1.52
CA THR A 439 38.90 -23.12 2.71
C THR A 439 37.82 -22.05 2.94
N GLN A 440 38.14 -20.78 2.72
CA GLN A 440 37.18 -19.67 2.96
C GLN A 440 36.07 -19.63 1.91
N VAL A 441 36.38 -19.94 0.67
CA VAL A 441 35.41 -20.11 -0.41
C VAL A 441 34.50 -21.31 -0.12
N LYS A 442 35.07 -22.45 0.26
CA LYS A 442 34.31 -23.65 0.64
C LYS A 442 33.33 -23.37 1.77
N ILE A 443 33.77 -22.67 2.83
CA ILE A 443 32.91 -22.26 3.95
C ILE A 443 31.72 -21.42 3.43
N SER A 444 31.95 -20.45 2.53
CA SER A 444 30.89 -19.59 1.99
C SER A 444 29.93 -20.37 1.11
N LEU A 445 30.42 -21.29 0.26
CA LEU A 445 29.61 -22.14 -0.60
C LEU A 445 28.77 -23.14 0.20
N ILE A 446 29.31 -23.71 1.27
CA ILE A 446 28.55 -24.57 2.21
C ILE A 446 27.39 -23.80 2.80
N GLY A 447 27.57 -22.52 3.19
CA GLY A 447 26.49 -21.67 3.67
C GLY A 447 25.42 -21.42 2.61
N VAL A 448 25.79 -21.21 1.35
CA VAL A 448 24.85 -21.09 0.22
C VAL A 448 24.07 -22.39 0.00
N MET A 449 24.77 -23.53 -0.04
CA MET A 449 24.14 -24.85 -0.23
C MET A 449 23.14 -25.17 0.89
N GLY A 450 23.49 -24.87 2.16
CA GLY A 450 22.62 -25.08 3.31
C GLY A 450 21.30 -24.31 3.19
N LYS A 451 21.37 -23.04 2.78
CA LYS A 451 20.18 -22.19 2.61
C LYS A 451 19.31 -22.59 1.42
N LEU A 452 19.92 -23.08 0.35
CA LEU A 452 19.19 -23.56 -0.81
C LEU A 452 18.54 -24.93 -0.58
N GLY A 453 19.09 -25.75 0.30
CA GLY A 453 18.55 -27.07 0.63
C GLY A 453 18.46 -28.02 -0.57
N LEU A 454 19.47 -28.00 -1.44
CA LEU A 454 19.51 -28.85 -2.65
C LEU A 454 19.94 -30.26 -2.27
N PRO A 455 19.11 -31.30 -2.41
CA PRO A 455 19.42 -32.65 -1.93
C PRO A 455 20.74 -33.21 -2.46
N THR A 456 21.09 -32.91 -3.70
CA THR A 456 22.34 -33.34 -4.35
C THR A 456 23.60 -32.75 -3.69
N THR A 457 23.51 -31.66 -2.91
CA THR A 457 24.64 -31.06 -2.18
C THR A 457 24.80 -31.55 -0.74
N LEU A 458 23.81 -32.26 -0.20
CA LEU A 458 23.79 -32.71 1.19
C LEU A 458 24.98 -33.62 1.54
N PRO A 459 25.37 -34.62 0.71
CA PRO A 459 26.48 -35.50 1.01
C PRO A 459 27.83 -34.74 1.19
N ASP A 460 28.06 -33.69 0.39
CA ASP A 460 29.29 -32.90 0.46
C ASP A 460 29.34 -32.01 1.71
N ILE A 461 28.19 -31.49 2.15
CA ILE A 461 28.07 -30.75 3.41
C ILE A 461 28.30 -31.69 4.59
N VAL A 462 27.70 -32.89 4.57
CA VAL A 462 27.91 -33.90 5.62
C VAL A 462 29.38 -34.32 5.70
N LYS A 463 30.05 -34.53 4.57
CA LYS A 463 31.46 -34.81 4.49
C LYS A 463 32.35 -33.72 5.13
N ALA A 464 31.94 -32.46 5.06
CA ALA A 464 32.65 -31.35 5.67
C ALA A 464 32.66 -31.39 7.21
N LEU A 465 31.78 -32.17 7.85
CA LEU A 465 31.81 -32.45 9.30
C LEU A 465 33.07 -33.23 9.72
N ASP A 466 33.69 -33.94 8.81
CA ASP A 466 34.93 -34.75 9.07
C ASP A 466 36.20 -33.93 8.82
N SER A 467 36.09 -32.64 8.49
CA SER A 467 37.25 -31.76 8.30
C SER A 467 38.11 -31.68 9.55
N GLN A 468 39.42 -31.45 9.37
CA GLN A 468 40.32 -31.17 10.50
C GLN A 468 40.18 -29.71 11.00
N GLU A 469 39.58 -28.82 10.19
CA GLU A 469 39.41 -27.42 10.51
C GLU A 469 38.05 -27.17 11.21
N ASP A 470 38.10 -26.66 12.44
CA ASP A 470 36.88 -26.34 13.21
C ASP A 470 35.98 -25.32 12.51
N ALA A 471 36.58 -24.40 11.75
CA ALA A 471 35.81 -23.40 10.95
C ALA A 471 34.94 -24.08 9.86
N MET A 472 35.48 -25.11 9.21
CA MET A 472 34.79 -25.90 8.22
C MET A 472 33.66 -26.73 8.85
N LYS A 473 33.96 -27.44 9.96
CA LYS A 473 32.95 -28.19 10.74
C LYS A 473 31.81 -27.27 11.18
N ARG A 474 32.16 -26.09 11.69
CA ARG A 474 31.19 -25.08 12.11
C ARG A 474 30.28 -24.64 10.95
N ALA A 475 30.87 -24.37 9.78
CA ALA A 475 30.10 -23.99 8.59
C ALA A 475 29.13 -25.10 8.15
N ALA A 476 29.61 -26.36 8.17
CA ALA A 476 28.80 -27.53 7.87
C ALA A 476 27.60 -27.68 8.85
N ILE A 477 27.89 -27.59 10.17
CA ILE A 477 26.85 -27.68 11.20
C ILE A 477 25.78 -26.57 11.00
N LEU A 478 26.21 -25.33 10.74
CA LEU A 478 25.27 -24.21 10.50
C LEU A 478 24.45 -24.44 9.23
N ALA A 479 25.09 -24.89 8.15
CA ALA A 479 24.39 -25.17 6.89
C ALA A 479 23.34 -26.29 7.04
N LEU A 480 23.67 -27.35 7.76
CA LEU A 480 22.76 -28.45 8.07
C LEU A 480 21.63 -27.99 9.01
N THR A 481 21.90 -27.07 9.93
CA THR A 481 20.89 -26.48 10.83
C THR A 481 19.89 -25.61 10.07
N GLU A 482 20.36 -24.87 9.06
CA GLU A 482 19.52 -24.02 8.21
C GLU A 482 18.80 -24.79 7.08
N TRP A 483 19.00 -26.12 7.00
CA TRP A 483 18.37 -26.95 5.99
C TRP A 483 16.84 -26.92 6.09
N PRO A 484 16.11 -26.81 4.97
CA PRO A 484 14.65 -26.60 5.00
C PRO A 484 13.82 -27.84 5.39
N THR A 485 14.47 -29.01 5.47
CA THR A 485 13.83 -30.28 5.81
C THR A 485 14.57 -31.01 6.92
N ALA A 486 14.00 -32.07 7.46
CA ALA A 486 14.62 -32.87 8.52
C ALA A 486 15.67 -33.90 8.00
N GLU A 487 16.03 -33.88 6.71
CA GLU A 487 16.98 -34.84 6.12
C GLU A 487 18.36 -34.87 6.84
N PRO A 488 18.96 -33.73 7.24
CA PRO A 488 20.27 -33.75 7.90
C PRO A 488 20.26 -34.18 9.38
N LEU A 489 19.10 -34.54 9.92
CA LEU A 489 18.90 -34.79 11.35
C LEU A 489 19.91 -35.82 11.91
N THR A 490 20.15 -36.91 11.17
CA THR A 490 21.09 -37.96 11.59
C THR A 490 22.52 -37.45 11.64
N ALA A 491 22.92 -36.61 10.69
CA ALA A 491 24.28 -36.02 10.67
C ALA A 491 24.52 -35.09 11.85
N LEU A 492 23.56 -34.22 12.18
CA LEU A 492 23.64 -33.32 13.34
C LEU A 492 23.62 -34.09 14.67
N ARG A 493 22.82 -35.15 14.77
CA ARG A 493 22.81 -36.07 15.91
C ARG A 493 24.17 -36.68 16.13
N GLN A 494 24.81 -37.19 15.07
CA GLN A 494 26.17 -37.77 15.14
C GLN A 494 27.22 -36.71 15.52
N ALA A 495 27.15 -35.51 14.91
CA ALA A 495 28.06 -34.41 15.20
C ALA A 495 27.97 -33.95 16.68
N SER A 496 26.76 -33.95 17.27
CA SER A 496 26.57 -33.60 18.69
C SER A 496 27.13 -34.63 19.68
N ARG A 497 27.23 -35.89 19.27
CA ARG A 497 27.78 -37.00 20.05
C ARG A 497 29.28 -37.17 19.88
N ASN A 498 29.85 -36.63 18.80
CA ASN A 498 31.25 -36.88 18.46
C ASN A 498 32.20 -36.22 19.48
N GLU A 499 32.83 -37.02 20.31
CA GLU A 499 33.76 -36.56 21.34
C GLU A 499 35.05 -35.93 20.79
N ASN A 500 35.38 -36.18 19.52
CA ASN A 500 36.48 -35.51 18.84
C ASN A 500 36.17 -34.06 18.48
N ASN A 501 34.89 -33.65 18.54
CA ASN A 501 34.50 -32.26 18.41
C ASN A 501 34.66 -31.55 19.76
N ASN A 502 35.15 -30.32 19.72
CA ASN A 502 35.16 -29.48 20.91
C ASN A 502 33.71 -29.20 21.40
N LEU A 503 33.59 -28.82 22.68
CA LEU A 503 32.28 -28.60 23.30
C LEU A 503 31.40 -27.58 22.52
N ALA A 504 32.03 -26.51 21.98
CA ALA A 504 31.28 -25.49 21.24
C ALA A 504 30.61 -26.04 19.94
N LEU A 505 31.30 -26.90 19.21
CA LEU A 505 30.78 -27.57 18.03
C LEU A 505 29.67 -28.58 18.39
N ARG A 506 29.88 -29.34 19.49
CA ARG A 506 28.88 -30.31 19.99
C ARG A 506 27.58 -29.60 20.39
N VAL A 507 27.67 -28.50 21.14
CA VAL A 507 26.53 -27.69 21.56
C VAL A 507 25.83 -27.06 20.32
N LEU A 508 26.62 -26.58 19.35
CA LEU A 508 26.07 -26.02 18.13
C LEU A 508 25.31 -27.09 17.33
N ALA A 509 25.87 -28.30 17.19
CA ALA A 509 25.22 -29.41 16.50
C ALA A 509 23.96 -29.89 17.25
N LEU A 510 23.99 -29.91 18.60
CA LEU A 510 22.83 -30.25 19.43
C LEU A 510 21.67 -29.25 19.21
N ARG A 511 21.95 -27.93 19.14
CA ARG A 511 20.96 -26.91 18.84
C ARG A 511 20.33 -27.13 17.46
N GLY A 512 21.14 -27.40 16.45
CA GLY A 512 20.67 -27.74 15.11
C GLY A 512 19.84 -29.03 15.10
N TYR A 513 20.29 -30.06 15.81
CA TYR A 513 19.55 -31.31 15.98
C TYR A 513 18.15 -31.05 16.60
N ALA A 514 18.10 -30.32 17.70
CA ALA A 514 16.83 -29.95 18.35
C ALA A 514 15.92 -29.11 17.42
N GLN A 515 16.50 -28.21 16.63
CA GLN A 515 15.73 -27.40 15.67
C GLN A 515 15.12 -28.26 14.56
N LEU A 516 15.87 -29.18 13.97
CA LEU A 516 15.37 -30.06 12.91
C LEU A 516 14.39 -31.11 13.45
N LEU A 517 14.48 -31.48 14.73
CA LEU A 517 13.48 -32.34 15.37
C LEU A 517 12.07 -31.74 15.34
N ALA A 518 11.98 -30.42 15.46
CA ALA A 518 10.71 -29.69 15.43
C ALA A 518 10.11 -29.56 14.02
N LEU A 519 10.87 -29.84 12.96
CA LEU A 519 10.35 -29.78 11.59
C LEU A 519 9.35 -30.91 11.31
N PRO A 520 8.30 -30.61 10.54
CA PRO A 520 7.34 -31.65 10.09
C PRO A 520 8.05 -32.80 9.38
N SER A 521 7.75 -34.01 9.76
CA SER A 521 8.27 -35.22 9.13
C SER A 521 7.35 -36.40 9.39
N ASN A 522 7.43 -37.44 8.57
CA ASN A 522 6.63 -38.66 8.71
C ASN A 522 7.23 -39.68 9.72
N ARG A 523 8.18 -39.23 10.60
CA ARG A 523 8.69 -40.05 11.71
C ARG A 523 7.54 -40.44 12.65
N LYS A 524 7.64 -41.64 13.20
CA LYS A 524 6.74 -42.07 14.26
C LYS A 524 6.92 -41.17 15.49
N ILE A 525 5.82 -40.88 16.15
CA ILE A 525 5.85 -39.98 17.33
C ILE A 525 6.71 -40.52 18.45
N ASP A 526 6.70 -41.86 18.69
CA ASP A 526 7.53 -42.49 19.72
C ASP A 526 9.01 -42.33 19.42
N GLU A 527 9.44 -42.43 18.17
CA GLU A 527 10.80 -42.16 17.73
C GLU A 527 11.17 -40.69 17.98
N THR A 528 10.29 -39.77 17.63
CA THR A 528 10.52 -38.33 17.86
C THR A 528 10.68 -38.02 19.36
N ILE A 529 9.86 -38.60 20.21
CA ILE A 529 9.96 -38.45 21.66
C ILE A 529 11.28 -39.07 22.21
N ALA A 530 11.67 -40.24 21.71
CA ALA A 530 12.93 -40.84 22.09
C ALA A 530 14.13 -39.97 21.71
N MET A 531 14.08 -39.33 20.53
CA MET A 531 15.11 -38.40 20.07
C MET A 531 15.18 -37.13 20.93
N TYR A 532 14.05 -36.61 21.40
CA TYR A 532 14.03 -35.49 22.35
C TYR A 532 14.58 -35.86 23.73
N LYS A 533 14.30 -37.08 24.25
CA LYS A 533 14.92 -37.59 25.48
C LYS A 533 16.44 -37.63 25.36
N GLU A 534 16.92 -38.18 24.26
CA GLU A 534 18.37 -38.22 23.96
C GLU A 534 18.97 -36.80 23.87
N ALA A 535 18.28 -35.86 23.19
CA ALA A 535 18.74 -34.49 23.12
C ALA A 535 18.86 -33.84 24.51
N MET A 536 17.92 -34.13 25.41
CA MET A 536 17.98 -33.67 26.83
C MET A 536 19.18 -34.27 27.61
N GLU A 537 19.56 -35.51 27.36
CA GLU A 537 20.73 -36.16 27.95
C GLU A 537 22.04 -35.54 27.45
N LEU A 538 22.10 -35.16 26.16
CA LEU A 538 23.25 -34.51 25.53
C LEU A 538 23.41 -33.05 25.93
N ALA A 539 22.35 -32.40 26.39
CA ALA A 539 22.33 -30.97 26.72
C ALA A 539 23.10 -30.72 28.05
N THR A 540 24.16 -29.93 28.00
CA THR A 540 24.98 -29.57 29.15
C THR A 540 24.52 -28.28 29.83
N GLY A 541 23.92 -27.35 29.10
CA GLY A 541 23.47 -26.06 29.60
C GLY A 541 21.95 -25.96 29.77
N VAL A 542 21.53 -25.08 30.67
CA VAL A 542 20.08 -24.81 30.90
C VAL A 542 19.42 -24.27 29.63
N ALA A 543 20.10 -23.40 28.89
CA ALA A 543 19.55 -22.79 27.66
C ALA A 543 19.20 -23.82 26.60
N GLU A 544 20.05 -24.84 26.37
CA GLU A 544 19.80 -25.95 25.45
C GLU A 544 18.59 -26.77 25.92
N LYS A 545 18.52 -27.11 27.21
CA LYS A 545 17.41 -27.85 27.81
C LYS A 545 16.08 -27.11 27.67
N VAL A 546 16.07 -25.81 27.92
CA VAL A 546 14.92 -24.95 27.71
C VAL A 546 14.43 -24.96 26.26
N SER A 547 15.37 -24.86 25.30
CA SER A 547 15.03 -24.93 23.88
C SER A 547 14.44 -26.29 23.46
N ILE A 548 14.99 -27.37 23.97
CA ILE A 548 14.51 -28.75 23.73
C ILE A 548 13.10 -28.91 24.32
N ILE A 549 12.86 -28.46 25.57
CA ILE A 549 11.53 -28.50 26.22
C ILE A 549 10.50 -27.71 25.41
N SER A 550 10.90 -26.55 24.89
CA SER A 550 10.02 -25.76 23.99
C SER A 550 9.65 -26.55 22.73
N GLY A 551 10.61 -27.30 22.14
CA GLY A 551 10.35 -28.18 21.00
C GLY A 551 9.39 -29.32 21.35
N ILE A 552 9.57 -29.97 22.50
CA ILE A 552 8.63 -30.98 23.01
C ILE A 552 7.23 -30.38 23.18
N GLY A 553 7.13 -29.15 23.64
CA GLY A 553 5.88 -28.41 23.81
C GLY A 553 5.06 -28.22 22.54
N GLN A 554 5.67 -28.32 21.36
CA GLN A 554 4.95 -28.26 20.08
C GLN A 554 4.31 -29.59 19.66
N LEU A 555 4.65 -30.70 20.33
CA LEU A 555 4.09 -32.03 20.02
C LEU A 555 2.74 -32.20 20.72
N ALA A 556 1.65 -32.17 19.98
CA ALA A 556 0.32 -32.43 20.53
C ALA A 556 0.09 -33.94 20.77
N HIS A 557 0.81 -34.50 21.74
CA HIS A 557 0.76 -35.94 22.07
C HIS A 557 0.81 -36.24 23.58
N PRO A 558 0.03 -37.22 24.08
CA PRO A 558 0.04 -37.58 25.51
C PRO A 558 1.41 -37.95 26.05
N GLU A 559 2.23 -38.68 25.29
CA GLU A 559 3.58 -39.05 25.72
C GLU A 559 4.54 -37.84 25.82
N ALA A 560 4.36 -36.81 24.96
CA ALA A 560 5.08 -35.55 25.11
C ALA A 560 4.69 -34.83 26.42
N LEU A 561 3.39 -34.86 26.77
CA LEU A 561 2.90 -34.31 28.02
C LEU A 561 3.53 -35.02 29.24
N LYS A 562 3.57 -36.37 29.23
CA LYS A 562 4.24 -37.13 30.28
C LYS A 562 5.71 -36.74 30.40
N LEU A 563 6.42 -36.63 29.28
CA LEU A 563 7.83 -36.27 29.27
C LEU A 563 8.05 -34.87 29.86
N VAL A 564 7.27 -33.87 29.45
CA VAL A 564 7.44 -32.50 29.96
C VAL A 564 7.17 -32.42 31.46
N ARG A 565 6.20 -33.18 31.99
CA ARG A 565 5.87 -33.23 33.41
C ARG A 565 7.04 -33.71 34.27
N THR A 566 7.96 -34.54 33.75
CA THR A 566 9.15 -34.96 34.52
C THR A 566 10.12 -33.82 34.83
N TYR A 567 10.01 -32.69 34.12
CA TYR A 567 10.89 -31.52 34.33
C TYR A 567 10.25 -30.44 35.21
N LEU A 568 8.97 -30.59 35.65
CA LEU A 568 8.30 -29.61 36.52
C LEU A 568 8.91 -29.51 37.93
N GLU A 569 9.59 -30.56 38.41
CA GLU A 569 10.27 -30.57 39.71
C GLU A 569 11.67 -29.92 39.66
N ASN A 570 12.22 -29.67 38.48
CA ASN A 570 13.51 -29.03 38.32
C ASN A 570 13.34 -27.50 38.34
N ASN A 571 13.89 -26.83 39.36
CA ASN A 571 13.73 -25.38 39.51
C ASN A 571 14.17 -24.53 38.33
N GLU A 572 15.24 -24.94 37.60
CA GLU A 572 15.78 -24.23 36.45
C GLU A 572 14.94 -24.41 35.18
N LEU A 573 14.17 -25.51 35.08
CA LEU A 573 13.38 -25.90 33.91
C LEU A 573 11.88 -25.75 34.11
N LYS A 574 11.43 -25.53 35.35
CA LYS A 574 10.01 -25.53 35.75
C LYS A 574 9.15 -24.57 34.93
N GLU A 575 9.63 -23.36 34.73
CA GLU A 575 8.88 -22.35 33.95
C GLU A 575 8.66 -22.80 32.51
N SER A 576 9.73 -23.26 31.84
CA SER A 576 9.69 -23.75 30.47
C SER A 576 8.84 -25.03 30.34
N ALA A 577 8.95 -25.94 31.31
CA ALA A 577 8.15 -27.15 31.35
C ALA A 577 6.66 -26.84 31.55
N SER A 578 6.30 -25.89 32.43
CA SER A 578 4.93 -25.46 32.63
C SER A 578 4.34 -24.80 31.35
N ALA A 579 5.09 -23.96 30.68
CA ALA A 579 4.68 -23.36 29.42
C ALA A 579 4.48 -24.41 28.32
N ALA A 580 5.37 -25.38 28.21
CA ALA A 580 5.27 -26.51 27.29
C ALA A 580 4.04 -27.38 27.60
N GLU A 581 3.81 -27.70 28.87
CA GLU A 581 2.61 -28.46 29.31
C GLU A 581 1.32 -27.76 28.88
N GLN A 582 1.20 -26.45 29.16
CA GLN A 582 0.03 -25.66 28.76
C GLN A 582 -0.18 -25.66 27.24
N THR A 583 0.91 -25.55 26.48
CA THR A 583 0.85 -25.58 25.02
C THR A 583 0.38 -26.94 24.51
N ILE A 584 0.91 -28.03 25.04
CA ILE A 584 0.49 -29.39 24.67
C ILE A 584 -1.01 -29.57 24.98
N LEU A 585 -1.43 -29.23 26.20
CA LEU A 585 -2.83 -29.37 26.64
C LEU A 585 -3.78 -28.53 25.77
N LYS A 586 -3.39 -27.33 25.41
CA LYS A 586 -4.14 -26.47 24.49
C LYS A 586 -4.28 -27.12 23.12
N ASN A 587 -3.18 -27.64 22.56
CA ASN A 587 -3.15 -28.26 21.24
C ASN A 587 -3.94 -29.57 21.18
N LEU A 588 -3.93 -30.36 22.26
CA LEU A 588 -4.68 -31.60 22.38
C LEU A 588 -6.20 -31.38 22.54
N LYS A 589 -6.64 -30.16 22.88
CA LYS A 589 -8.06 -29.79 22.96
C LYS A 589 -8.54 -29.07 21.69
N ASP A 590 -7.64 -28.56 20.88
CA ASP A 590 -7.98 -27.81 19.67
C ASP A 590 -8.18 -28.75 18.47
N ASN A 591 -9.44 -29.03 18.15
CA ASN A 591 -9.84 -29.87 17.03
C ASN A 591 -10.17 -29.09 15.73
N ARG A 592 -9.87 -27.80 15.69
CA ARG A 592 -10.17 -26.96 14.53
C ARG A 592 -9.35 -27.39 13.32
N VAL A 593 -10.03 -27.45 12.18
CA VAL A 593 -9.39 -27.56 10.86
C VAL A 593 -8.84 -26.20 10.46
N VAL A 594 -7.57 -26.14 10.11
CA VAL A 594 -6.87 -24.88 9.78
C VAL A 594 -7.05 -24.55 8.30
N ALA A 595 -6.94 -25.55 7.43
CA ALA A 595 -7.10 -25.35 5.99
C ALA A 595 -7.70 -26.58 5.32
N LEU A 596 -8.39 -26.32 4.21
CA LEU A 596 -8.96 -27.33 3.34
C LEU A 596 -8.46 -27.09 1.92
N THR A 597 -8.14 -28.18 1.22
CA THR A 597 -7.82 -28.16 -0.21
C THR A 597 -8.52 -29.33 -0.90
N ALA A 598 -8.82 -29.19 -2.18
CA ALA A 598 -9.50 -30.23 -2.93
C ALA A 598 -9.06 -30.24 -4.40
N SER A 599 -9.25 -31.36 -5.08
CA SER A 599 -8.99 -31.42 -6.52
C SER A 599 -9.94 -30.59 -7.37
N HIS A 600 -11.13 -30.27 -6.83
CA HIS A 600 -12.19 -29.51 -7.49
C HIS A 600 -13.03 -28.74 -6.45
N GLY A 601 -13.70 -27.67 -6.87
CA GLY A 601 -14.62 -26.93 -5.99
C GLY A 601 -13.93 -25.98 -5.00
N ASP A 602 -12.78 -25.39 -5.36
CA ASP A 602 -11.91 -24.60 -4.49
C ASP A 602 -12.62 -23.43 -3.78
N GLY A 603 -13.58 -22.78 -4.45
CA GLY A 603 -14.30 -21.62 -3.87
C GLY A 603 -15.28 -21.98 -2.73
N SER A 604 -15.66 -23.27 -2.57
CA SER A 604 -16.70 -23.72 -1.64
C SER A 604 -16.19 -24.57 -0.48
N MET A 605 -14.90 -24.87 -0.39
CA MET A 605 -14.34 -25.81 0.61
C MET A 605 -14.67 -25.44 2.06
N LYS A 606 -14.69 -24.14 2.41
CA LYS A 606 -15.02 -23.68 3.75
C LYS A 606 -16.47 -24.00 4.18
N LEU A 607 -17.35 -24.27 3.21
CA LEU A 607 -18.73 -24.65 3.50
C LEU A 607 -18.84 -26.07 4.11
N ALA A 608 -17.78 -26.87 4.02
CA ALA A 608 -17.70 -28.18 4.65
C ALA A 608 -17.50 -28.16 6.18
N ILE A 609 -17.22 -26.96 6.74
CA ILE A 609 -16.93 -26.76 8.19
C ILE A 609 -17.56 -25.46 8.72
N ASP A 610 -18.60 -24.92 8.09
CA ASP A 610 -19.20 -23.63 8.45
C ASP A 610 -20.32 -23.76 9.52
N GLY A 611 -20.60 -24.94 9.98
CA GLY A 611 -21.65 -25.25 10.97
C GLY A 611 -23.06 -25.21 10.40
N LYS A 612 -23.24 -25.18 9.07
CA LYS A 612 -24.53 -25.03 8.41
C LYS A 612 -24.81 -26.22 7.50
N ARG A 613 -25.79 -27.03 7.82
CA ARG A 613 -26.17 -28.20 7.04
C ARG A 613 -26.79 -27.88 5.65
N ASN A 614 -27.17 -26.63 5.40
CA ASN A 614 -27.76 -26.19 4.13
C ASN A 614 -26.73 -25.60 3.14
N SER A 615 -25.46 -25.49 3.51
CA SER A 615 -24.32 -25.17 2.67
C SER A 615 -23.47 -26.39 2.44
N ARG A 616 -22.67 -26.42 1.36
CA ARG A 616 -21.82 -27.58 1.07
C ARG A 616 -20.63 -27.25 0.17
N TRP A 617 -19.54 -27.97 0.36
CA TRP A 617 -18.57 -28.20 -0.70
C TRP A 617 -19.05 -29.26 -1.66
N SER A 618 -18.72 -29.14 -2.94
CA SER A 618 -19.00 -30.17 -3.96
C SER A 618 -17.91 -30.14 -5.03
N ILE A 619 -17.58 -31.31 -5.57
CA ILE A 619 -16.67 -31.39 -6.74
C ILE A 619 -17.24 -30.74 -8.00
N GLY A 620 -18.53 -30.35 -8.02
CA GLY A 620 -19.18 -29.64 -9.13
C GLY A 620 -19.35 -30.44 -10.42
N LYS A 621 -19.03 -31.74 -10.42
CA LYS A 621 -19.17 -32.69 -11.55
C LYS A 621 -19.52 -34.08 -11.07
N ARG A 622 -19.87 -34.98 -11.99
CA ARG A 622 -20.03 -36.39 -11.64
C ARG A 622 -18.70 -37.00 -11.21
N GLN A 623 -18.77 -37.91 -10.23
CA GLN A 623 -17.60 -38.63 -9.74
C GLN A 623 -16.96 -39.44 -10.86
N ALA A 624 -15.65 -39.38 -10.99
CA ALA A 624 -14.88 -40.14 -12.00
C ALA A 624 -13.84 -41.09 -11.37
N GLY A 625 -13.49 -40.86 -10.09
CA GLY A 625 -12.40 -41.54 -9.39
C GLY A 625 -11.07 -40.74 -9.46
N GLY A 626 -10.34 -40.75 -8.38
CA GLY A 626 -9.11 -39.96 -8.22
C GLY A 626 -9.32 -38.55 -7.74
N GLU A 627 -10.57 -38.08 -7.63
CA GLU A 627 -10.84 -36.79 -6.94
C GLU A 627 -10.48 -36.95 -5.46
N TRP A 628 -10.01 -35.84 -4.87
CA TRP A 628 -9.57 -35.84 -3.49
C TRP A 628 -10.02 -34.59 -2.74
N PHE A 629 -10.16 -34.76 -1.42
CA PHE A 629 -10.40 -33.70 -0.44
C PHE A 629 -9.38 -33.83 0.68
N GLN A 630 -8.69 -32.74 1.05
CA GLN A 630 -7.59 -32.74 2.01
C GLN A 630 -7.87 -31.78 3.17
N ILE A 631 -7.57 -32.25 4.36
CA ILE A 631 -7.74 -31.59 5.65
C ILE A 631 -6.36 -31.28 6.20
N ASP A 632 -6.08 -30.04 6.63
CA ASP A 632 -4.89 -29.62 7.38
C ASP A 632 -5.30 -29.23 8.80
N MET A 633 -4.79 -29.92 9.79
CA MET A 633 -4.99 -29.66 11.21
C MET A 633 -4.03 -28.59 11.76
N GLY A 634 -3.15 -28.01 10.94
CA GLY A 634 -2.13 -27.05 11.30
C GLY A 634 -0.89 -27.69 11.95
N ILE A 635 -1.09 -28.60 12.88
CA ILE A 635 -0.04 -29.43 13.50
C ILE A 635 -0.52 -30.88 13.56
N ALA A 636 0.43 -31.81 13.71
CA ALA A 636 0.09 -33.21 13.90
C ALA A 636 -0.60 -33.42 15.26
N LYS A 637 -1.73 -34.16 15.25
CA LYS A 637 -2.57 -34.45 16.43
C LYS A 637 -3.05 -35.90 16.40
N PRO A 638 -3.36 -36.54 17.54
CA PRO A 638 -3.93 -37.87 17.57
C PRO A 638 -5.42 -37.80 17.21
N LEU A 639 -5.76 -38.09 15.96
CA LEU A 639 -7.14 -38.07 15.46
C LEU A 639 -7.87 -39.35 15.82
N GLN A 640 -9.08 -39.24 16.36
CA GLN A 640 -9.93 -40.37 16.73
C GLN A 640 -10.92 -40.72 15.61
N VAL A 641 -11.65 -39.73 15.14
CA VAL A 641 -12.71 -39.92 14.12
C VAL A 641 -12.81 -38.64 13.28
N ILE A 642 -13.07 -38.80 11.99
CA ILE A 642 -13.58 -37.73 11.13
C ILE A 642 -15.01 -38.09 10.75
N ASP A 643 -15.98 -37.29 11.21
CA ASP A 643 -17.41 -37.48 10.95
C ASP A 643 -17.83 -36.58 9.78
N ILE A 644 -18.39 -37.17 8.73
CA ILE A 644 -18.75 -36.45 7.49
C ILE A 644 -20.24 -36.61 7.23
N ASP A 645 -20.94 -35.51 7.01
CA ASP A 645 -22.32 -35.43 6.56
C ASP A 645 -22.38 -34.85 5.15
N ALA A 646 -22.81 -35.66 4.18
CA ALA A 646 -23.01 -35.24 2.80
C ALA A 646 -24.34 -34.49 2.56
N GLY A 647 -25.19 -34.34 3.59
CA GLY A 647 -26.47 -33.64 3.53
C GLY A 647 -27.61 -34.46 2.98
N ASP A 648 -28.71 -33.79 2.59
CA ASP A 648 -29.95 -34.43 2.21
C ASP A 648 -30.14 -34.65 0.70
N GLU A 649 -29.16 -34.26 -0.11
CA GLU A 649 -29.16 -34.27 -1.58
C GLU A 649 -28.83 -35.68 -2.13
N GLY A 650 -29.81 -36.55 -2.19
CA GLY A 650 -29.71 -37.80 -2.92
C GLY A 650 -28.50 -38.69 -2.51
N GLU A 651 -27.73 -39.17 -3.49
CA GLU A 651 -26.54 -40.01 -3.33
C GLU A 651 -25.23 -39.23 -3.56
N ASP A 652 -25.15 -37.96 -3.12
CA ASP A 652 -23.99 -37.10 -3.30
C ASP A 652 -22.84 -37.42 -2.33
N PHE A 653 -22.51 -38.70 -2.17
CA PHE A 653 -21.42 -39.20 -1.34
C PHE A 653 -20.60 -40.28 -2.11
N PRO A 654 -19.32 -40.50 -1.74
CA PRO A 654 -18.46 -41.43 -2.44
C PRO A 654 -18.90 -42.89 -2.25
N GLY A 655 -18.60 -43.79 -3.21
CA GLY A 655 -18.79 -45.23 -3.05
C GLY A 655 -17.72 -45.85 -2.17
N ALA A 656 -16.47 -45.47 -2.35
CA ALA A 656 -15.35 -45.83 -1.47
C ALA A 656 -14.26 -44.76 -1.53
N LEU A 657 -13.48 -44.66 -0.45
CA LEU A 657 -12.37 -43.76 -0.27
C LEU A 657 -11.10 -44.48 0.16
N ASP A 658 -9.95 -44.03 -0.33
CA ASP A 658 -8.67 -44.26 0.31
C ASP A 658 -8.38 -43.08 1.26
N VAL A 659 -8.03 -43.39 2.49
CA VAL A 659 -7.63 -42.42 3.50
C VAL A 659 -6.11 -42.38 3.55
N MET A 660 -5.53 -41.27 3.14
CA MET A 660 -4.10 -41.02 3.14
C MET A 660 -3.75 -40.06 4.28
N VAL A 661 -2.60 -40.26 4.93
CA VAL A 661 -2.11 -39.38 6.01
C VAL A 661 -0.70 -38.91 5.71
N SER A 662 -0.38 -37.71 6.21
CA SER A 662 0.94 -37.11 6.09
C SER A 662 1.20 -36.11 7.21
N ASN A 663 2.45 -35.93 7.63
CA ASN A 663 2.86 -34.87 8.57
C ASN A 663 3.57 -33.71 7.88
N ASP A 664 4.08 -33.89 6.66
CA ASP A 664 4.80 -32.88 5.87
C ASP A 664 4.02 -32.38 4.64
N GLY A 665 2.89 -33.04 4.30
CA GLY A 665 2.06 -32.72 3.13
C GLY A 665 2.65 -33.15 1.78
N LYS A 666 3.82 -33.80 1.78
CA LYS A 666 4.55 -34.26 0.59
C LYS A 666 4.51 -35.78 0.47
N ASP A 667 4.96 -36.47 1.50
CA ASP A 667 4.99 -37.92 1.55
C ASP A 667 3.71 -38.46 2.19
N TRP A 668 2.95 -39.26 1.42
CA TRP A 668 1.65 -39.73 1.83
C TRP A 668 1.66 -41.24 2.07
N THR A 669 1.14 -41.65 3.22
CA THR A 669 0.97 -43.06 3.58
C THR A 669 -0.52 -43.39 3.57
N LYS A 670 -0.88 -44.51 2.92
CA LYS A 670 -2.25 -45.00 2.97
C LYS A 670 -2.53 -45.61 4.33
N LEU A 671 -3.48 -45.02 5.04
CA LEU A 671 -3.94 -45.53 6.32
C LEU A 671 -4.91 -46.68 6.13
N MET A 672 -5.93 -46.51 5.28
CA MET A 672 -6.96 -47.49 5.03
C MET A 672 -7.72 -47.21 3.73
N SER A 673 -8.48 -48.20 3.28
CA SER A 673 -9.59 -48.05 2.33
C SER A 673 -10.89 -48.29 3.06
N MET A 674 -11.95 -47.56 2.70
CA MET A 674 -13.26 -47.77 3.29
C MET A 674 -14.37 -47.61 2.24
N GLU A 675 -15.46 -48.39 2.37
CA GLU A 675 -16.68 -48.19 1.61
C GLU A 675 -17.60 -47.22 2.35
N CYS A 676 -18.25 -46.32 1.60
CA CYS A 676 -19.22 -45.36 2.12
C CYS A 676 -20.64 -45.88 1.73
N SER A 677 -21.38 -46.37 2.70
CA SER A 677 -22.72 -46.95 2.49
C SER A 677 -23.87 -45.99 2.70
N SER A 678 -23.61 -44.83 3.32
CA SER A 678 -24.61 -43.82 3.66
C SER A 678 -24.08 -42.40 3.51
N ARG A 679 -24.97 -41.40 3.56
CA ARG A 679 -24.65 -39.95 3.48
C ARG A 679 -23.85 -39.46 4.67
N GLN A 680 -24.08 -40.11 5.82
CA GLN A 680 -23.28 -39.86 7.03
C GLN A 680 -22.33 -41.05 7.19
N TYR A 681 -21.04 -40.77 7.21
CA TYR A 681 -20.00 -41.78 7.34
C TYR A 681 -18.88 -41.31 8.23
N LYS A 682 -18.38 -42.19 9.05
CA LYS A 682 -17.30 -41.93 10.00
C LYS A 682 -16.03 -42.63 9.55
N ILE A 683 -14.95 -41.89 9.51
CA ILE A 683 -13.62 -42.38 9.19
C ILE A 683 -12.89 -42.65 10.51
N PRO A 684 -12.68 -43.91 10.90
CA PRO A 684 -11.99 -44.25 12.15
C PRO A 684 -10.50 -43.98 11.99
N MET A 685 -9.99 -42.97 12.68
CA MET A 685 -8.56 -42.61 12.69
C MET A 685 -7.82 -43.33 13.82
N ASN A 686 -8.52 -43.85 14.84
CA ASN A 686 -8.00 -44.70 15.91
C ASN A 686 -6.75 -44.17 16.60
N GLY A 687 -6.67 -42.88 16.87
CA GLY A 687 -5.53 -42.21 17.48
C GLY A 687 -4.36 -41.98 16.53
N THR A 688 -4.54 -42.09 15.23
CA THR A 688 -3.49 -41.83 14.25
C THR A 688 -2.94 -40.40 14.42
N TYR A 689 -1.65 -40.29 14.69
CA TYR A 689 -0.96 -39.01 14.85
C TYR A 689 -0.57 -38.45 13.49
N THR A 690 -1.31 -37.44 13.03
CA THR A 690 -1.11 -36.85 11.70
C THR A 690 -1.54 -35.39 11.66
N ARG A 691 -0.92 -34.60 10.78
CA ARG A 691 -1.32 -33.23 10.45
C ARG A 691 -2.30 -33.19 9.29
N TYR A 692 -2.02 -33.94 8.23
CA TYR A 692 -2.82 -33.92 7.02
C TYR A 692 -3.57 -35.24 6.86
N VAL A 693 -4.83 -35.13 6.45
CA VAL A 693 -5.63 -36.27 5.98
C VAL A 693 -6.13 -35.96 4.58
N LYS A 694 -5.89 -36.86 3.63
CA LYS A 694 -6.39 -36.73 2.27
C LYS A 694 -7.32 -37.91 1.97
N LEU A 695 -8.53 -37.58 1.61
CA LEU A 695 -9.57 -38.55 1.19
C LEU A 695 -9.52 -38.61 -0.33
N VAL A 696 -9.20 -39.77 -0.89
CA VAL A 696 -9.11 -40.00 -2.33
C VAL A 696 -10.26 -40.92 -2.78
N LEU A 697 -11.07 -40.46 -3.72
CA LEU A 697 -12.19 -41.20 -4.25
C LEU A 697 -11.69 -42.40 -5.09
N THR A 698 -12.03 -43.61 -4.68
CA THR A 698 -11.62 -44.84 -5.38
C THR A 698 -12.80 -45.54 -6.08
N LYS A 699 -14.02 -45.42 -5.55
CA LYS A 699 -15.24 -46.02 -6.16
C LYS A 699 -16.26 -44.90 -6.40
N PRO A 700 -16.39 -44.44 -7.66
CA PRO A 700 -17.31 -43.36 -7.98
C PRO A 700 -18.78 -43.84 -7.97
N ARG A 701 -19.70 -42.90 -7.67
CA ARG A 701 -21.14 -42.99 -7.85
C ARG A 701 -21.61 -42.14 -9.02
N GLN A 702 -22.86 -42.29 -9.45
CA GLN A 702 -23.44 -41.54 -10.57
C GLN A 702 -23.75 -40.08 -10.26
N ARG A 703 -23.50 -39.61 -9.04
CA ARG A 703 -23.80 -38.28 -8.50
C ARG A 703 -22.52 -37.48 -8.21
N PHE A 704 -22.66 -36.33 -7.56
CA PHE A 704 -21.53 -35.52 -7.10
C PHE A 704 -20.94 -36.15 -5.82
N TRP A 705 -19.77 -35.68 -5.43
CA TRP A 705 -19.25 -35.84 -4.08
C TRP A 705 -19.39 -34.50 -3.39
N SER A 706 -20.17 -34.46 -2.30
CA SER A 706 -20.41 -33.24 -1.51
C SER A 706 -20.15 -33.51 -0.04
N ILE A 707 -19.78 -32.45 0.68
CA ILE A 707 -19.62 -32.42 2.15
C ILE A 707 -20.37 -31.20 2.64
N CYS A 708 -21.46 -31.41 3.40
CA CYS A 708 -22.22 -30.33 4.03
C CYS A 708 -21.60 -29.93 5.35
N GLU A 709 -21.17 -30.91 6.12
CA GLU A 709 -20.52 -30.66 7.41
C GLU A 709 -19.51 -31.78 7.72
N MET A 710 -18.38 -31.36 8.28
CA MET A 710 -17.33 -32.30 8.69
C MET A 710 -16.85 -31.91 10.10
N LYS A 711 -16.69 -32.88 10.97
CA LYS A 711 -16.17 -32.73 12.33
C LYS A 711 -14.99 -33.67 12.54
N VAL A 712 -13.95 -33.14 13.16
CA VAL A 712 -12.77 -33.91 13.55
C VAL A 712 -12.80 -34.08 15.08
N GLU A 713 -12.71 -35.30 15.54
CA GLU A 713 -12.61 -35.64 16.96
C GLU A 713 -11.18 -36.09 17.26
N LEU A 714 -10.61 -35.56 18.32
CA LEU A 714 -9.30 -35.95 18.82
C LEU A 714 -9.44 -37.12 19.82
N THR A 715 -8.37 -37.89 19.98
CA THR A 715 -8.31 -38.93 21.03
C THR A 715 -8.45 -38.28 22.39
N PRO A 716 -9.40 -38.73 23.24
CA PRO A 716 -9.55 -38.20 24.58
C PRO A 716 -8.24 -38.36 25.38
N LEU A 717 -7.91 -37.36 26.19
CA LEU A 717 -6.84 -37.47 27.17
C LEU A 717 -7.28 -38.50 28.23
N ALA A 718 -6.49 -39.52 28.45
CA ALA A 718 -6.65 -40.37 29.62
C ALA A 718 -6.42 -39.48 30.89
N GLU A 719 -7.36 -39.45 31.80
CA GLU A 719 -7.27 -38.69 33.06
C GLU A 719 -6.04 -39.04 33.90
#